data_91884b0f90305fa8c1afa979bd49a84f
#
_entry.id   91884b0f90305fa8c1afa979bd49a84f
#
_cell.length_a   1.000
_cell.length_b   1.000
_cell.length_c   1.000
_cell.angle_alpha   90.00
_cell.angle_beta   90.00
_cell.angle_gamma   90.00
#
_symmetry.space_group_name_H-M   'P 1'
#
loop_
_entity.id
_entity.type
_entity.pdbx_description
1 polymer ?
#
loop_
_entity_poly.entity_id
_entity_poly.type
_entity_poly.pdbx_seq_one_letter_code
_entity_poly.pdbx_strand_id
1 'polypeptide(L)'
;MPAENRITLTPDTPVRYLKGVGPKTAERFEKLGIVTLADLLCHYPRRYIDFTKPYSIAEAPADTECVVKAEVFAKPGGRILPGGRRMERVTAGDDVSGLEITWFNNPYAAQKLEIGQEYYFQGIVTGGMLRRQMVNPLVRTAEQVQAAPFEAVYPQTEGLSSSAIAKCVRQLLPHAELLPDPLPEEMRRKYRLPSKAEAVRAIHRPATEEEAFAARRRLIYEELLVLQLGIGRMKNRGSAATGAPMQPTDPEPFWASLPFSPTGAQRRAVDEILADMAGEHSMNRLLQGDVGSGKTLVAAAAIWACIRAGYQAALLAPTEILAAQHAEGLNRMLAPFGMRVALLTGGMKAAAKRTTLAAIRGDEADLIVGTHAILSEGVEFARLGLAVIDEQHRFGVRQRGMLAEKAVNPHLLVMSATPIPRTLGLLLYGNLDISILDELPPGRTPVKTRCITGKKRRDLYHFLDQEIDKGRQVYLVCPAIEDTPDGGLNAVKTYYEDIAKALLPDRRVGLMHGKLKPKEKAAVMEDFKAGRLDALVSTTVIEVGVDVPNASVMVIENAERYGLSALHQLRGRVGRGAAESWCFLVSDNTGEAVQKRLKFLCSTTDGFAVAQYDLETRGPGDFFGSRQHGLPTLQIADLMNDTRTLHAAQSEALAMLAEDPLLQAPEHALLAAQVQQMFDKAGPMN
;
A
#
# COMPACT_ATOMS: atom_id res chain seq x y z
N MET A 1 48.82 1.45 -37.51
CA MET A 1 47.82 1.78 -36.52
C MET A 1 46.91 0.56 -36.31
N PRO A 2 46.88 -0.09 -35.16
CA PRO A 2 45.98 -1.22 -34.96
C PRO A 2 44.51 -0.70 -35.01
N ALA A 3 43.63 -1.46 -35.68
CA ALA A 3 42.21 -1.17 -35.74
C ALA A 3 41.65 -1.13 -34.30
N GLU A 4 41.14 0.03 -33.89
CA GLU A 4 40.35 0.17 -32.69
C GLU A 4 39.19 -0.82 -32.76
N ASN A 5 39.19 -1.78 -31.87
CA ASN A 5 38.11 -2.73 -31.67
C ASN A 5 36.90 -1.90 -31.20
N ARG A 6 36.13 -1.34 -32.15
CA ARG A 6 34.84 -0.65 -31.85
C ARG A 6 33.89 -1.68 -31.31
N ILE A 7 33.76 -1.77 -29.99
CA ILE A 7 32.74 -2.57 -29.33
C ILE A 7 31.39 -2.08 -29.87
N THR A 8 30.67 -2.94 -30.57
CA THR A 8 29.29 -2.66 -30.97
C THR A 8 28.46 -2.57 -29.70
N LEU A 9 27.91 -1.39 -29.42
CA LEU A 9 27.06 -1.17 -28.24
C LEU A 9 25.75 -1.92 -28.41
N THR A 10 25.40 -2.71 -27.41
CA THR A 10 24.10 -3.42 -27.29
C THR A 10 23.44 -3.02 -25.99
N PRO A 11 22.13 -3.25 -25.81
CA PRO A 11 21.44 -2.96 -24.55
C PRO A 11 22.13 -3.64 -23.35
N ASP A 12 22.62 -4.87 -23.54
CA ASP A 12 23.22 -5.71 -22.50
C ASP A 12 24.72 -5.43 -22.29
N THR A 13 25.32 -4.51 -23.06
CA THR A 13 26.72 -4.14 -22.86
C THR A 13 26.92 -3.61 -21.43
N PRO A 14 27.88 -4.17 -20.64
CA PRO A 14 28.12 -3.70 -19.28
C PRO A 14 28.57 -2.23 -19.22
N VAL A 15 28.05 -1.48 -18.23
CA VAL A 15 28.31 -0.04 -18.04
C VAL A 15 29.81 0.31 -17.91
N ARG A 16 30.64 -0.64 -17.49
CA ARG A 16 32.11 -0.49 -17.37
C ARG A 16 32.82 -0.17 -18.70
N TYR A 17 32.20 -0.45 -19.84
CA TYR A 17 32.76 -0.13 -21.15
C TYR A 17 32.49 1.32 -21.59
N LEU A 18 31.71 2.06 -20.80
CA LEU A 18 31.48 3.47 -21.06
C LEU A 18 32.70 4.30 -20.70
N LYS A 19 33.03 5.30 -21.54
CA LYS A 19 34.17 6.18 -21.30
C LYS A 19 34.06 6.91 -19.96
N GLY A 20 35.05 6.72 -19.09
CA GLY A 20 35.09 7.33 -17.75
C GLY A 20 34.47 6.47 -16.64
N VAL A 21 34.05 5.24 -16.96
CA VAL A 21 33.56 4.27 -15.97
C VAL A 21 34.64 3.20 -15.75
N GLY A 22 35.45 3.39 -14.70
CA GLY A 22 36.41 2.37 -14.25
C GLY A 22 35.76 1.35 -13.31
N PRO A 23 36.52 0.28 -12.92
CA PRO A 23 35.99 -0.80 -12.07
C PRO A 23 35.29 -0.31 -10.80
N LYS A 24 35.90 0.60 -10.04
CA LYS A 24 35.29 1.18 -8.82
C LYS A 24 34.01 1.97 -9.09
N THR A 25 33.91 2.61 -10.25
CA THR A 25 32.70 3.33 -10.64
C THR A 25 31.61 2.36 -11.07
N ALA A 26 31.94 1.27 -11.76
CA ALA A 26 31.03 0.20 -12.12
C ALA A 26 30.42 -0.47 -10.87
N GLU A 27 31.22 -0.78 -9.85
CA GLU A 27 30.74 -1.29 -8.55
C GLU A 27 29.72 -0.35 -7.86
N ARG A 28 29.92 0.97 -8.01
CA ARG A 28 28.98 1.97 -7.49
C ARG A 28 27.69 2.01 -8.29
N PHE A 29 27.75 1.86 -9.61
CA PHE A 29 26.56 1.69 -10.46
C PHE A 29 25.78 0.44 -10.08
N GLU A 30 26.47 -0.68 -9.81
CA GLU A 30 25.84 -1.94 -9.39
C GLU A 30 25.06 -1.79 -8.07
N LYS A 31 25.54 -0.96 -7.11
CA LYS A 31 24.80 -0.62 -5.89
C LYS A 31 23.46 0.10 -6.17
N LEU A 32 23.32 0.73 -7.34
CA LEU A 32 22.08 1.34 -7.82
C LEU A 32 21.25 0.38 -8.70
N GLY A 33 21.68 -0.86 -8.85
CA GLY A 33 21.07 -1.85 -9.75
C GLY A 33 21.38 -1.61 -11.23
N ILE A 34 22.40 -0.79 -11.55
CA ILE A 34 22.78 -0.44 -12.92
C ILE A 34 24.00 -1.29 -13.32
N VAL A 35 23.77 -2.28 -14.17
CA VAL A 35 24.82 -3.21 -14.67
C VAL A 35 25.10 -2.99 -16.15
N THR A 36 24.05 -2.74 -16.94
CA THR A 36 24.07 -2.62 -18.40
C THR A 36 23.81 -1.19 -18.88
N LEU A 37 24.04 -0.95 -20.18
CA LEU A 37 23.71 0.34 -20.81
C LEU A 37 22.20 0.57 -20.83
N ALA A 38 21.40 -0.48 -20.97
CA ALA A 38 19.94 -0.39 -20.88
C ALA A 38 19.52 0.06 -19.47
N ASP A 39 20.09 -0.53 -18.41
CA ASP A 39 19.79 -0.10 -17.03
C ASP A 39 20.12 1.39 -16.82
N LEU A 40 21.24 1.87 -17.38
CA LEU A 40 21.63 3.26 -17.25
C LEU A 40 20.67 4.21 -17.99
N LEU A 41 20.19 3.84 -19.20
CA LEU A 41 19.18 4.60 -19.94
C LEU A 41 17.80 4.55 -19.29
N CYS A 42 17.52 3.51 -18.47
CA CYS A 42 16.29 3.38 -17.68
C CYS A 42 16.43 3.94 -16.26
N HIS A 43 17.59 4.48 -15.89
CA HIS A 43 17.75 5.14 -14.60
C HIS A 43 17.24 6.57 -14.66
N TYR A 44 15.94 6.76 -14.50
CA TYR A 44 15.27 8.02 -14.72
C TYR A 44 15.54 9.07 -13.62
N PRO A 45 15.56 10.39 -13.98
CA PRO A 45 15.73 11.44 -12.98
C PRO A 45 14.51 11.55 -12.06
N ARG A 46 14.75 11.91 -10.81
CA ARG A 46 13.68 12.16 -9.81
C ARG A 46 13.02 13.52 -9.98
N ARG A 47 13.80 14.53 -10.41
CA ARG A 47 13.36 15.91 -10.62
C ARG A 47 14.29 16.61 -11.59
N TYR A 48 13.87 17.81 -12.00
CA TYR A 48 14.70 18.70 -12.80
C TYR A 48 14.99 19.99 -12.03
N ILE A 49 16.17 20.57 -12.30
CA ILE A 49 16.49 21.94 -11.94
C ILE A 49 16.15 22.78 -13.16
N ASP A 50 15.24 23.73 -12.99
CA ASP A 50 14.78 24.62 -14.04
C ASP A 50 15.63 25.91 -14.04
N PHE A 51 16.41 26.13 -15.09
CA PHE A 51 17.21 27.34 -15.28
C PHE A 51 16.46 28.43 -16.06
N THR A 52 15.24 28.16 -16.56
CA THR A 52 14.44 29.13 -17.32
C THR A 52 13.76 30.16 -16.44
N LYS A 53 13.57 29.84 -15.16
CA LYS A 53 12.87 30.65 -14.16
C LYS A 53 13.78 30.98 -12.97
N PRO A 54 14.91 31.72 -13.17
CA PRO A 54 15.79 32.09 -12.07
C PRO A 54 15.09 33.08 -11.13
N TYR A 55 15.34 32.95 -9.85
CA TYR A 55 14.92 33.95 -8.86
C TYR A 55 15.86 35.18 -8.95
N SER A 56 15.31 36.36 -8.61
CA SER A 56 16.17 37.48 -8.19
C SER A 56 16.82 37.13 -6.84
N ILE A 57 17.96 37.76 -6.54
CA ILE A 57 18.69 37.50 -5.28
C ILE A 57 17.78 37.81 -4.06
N ALA A 58 16.98 38.87 -4.14
CA ALA A 58 16.08 39.28 -3.05
C ALA A 58 14.94 38.26 -2.80
N GLU A 59 14.36 37.68 -3.86
CA GLU A 59 13.22 36.77 -3.78
C GLU A 59 13.64 35.29 -3.57
N ALA A 60 14.93 34.99 -3.72
CA ALA A 60 15.42 33.63 -3.56
C ALA A 60 15.06 33.07 -2.17
N PRO A 61 14.37 31.91 -2.09
CA PRO A 61 13.96 31.32 -0.82
C PRO A 61 15.20 30.95 0.02
N ALA A 62 15.20 31.33 1.30
CA ALA A 62 16.28 31.00 2.21
C ALA A 62 16.32 29.51 2.52
N ASP A 63 17.51 28.95 2.70
CA ASP A 63 17.76 27.54 3.07
C ASP A 63 17.16 26.52 2.11
N THR A 64 16.84 26.95 0.88
CA THR A 64 16.27 26.12 -0.18
C THR A 64 17.14 26.17 -1.43
N GLU A 65 17.22 25.04 -2.12
CA GLU A 65 17.96 24.96 -3.39
C GLU A 65 17.19 25.70 -4.49
N CYS A 66 17.80 26.69 -5.11
CA CYS A 66 17.21 27.49 -6.17
C CYS A 66 18.25 27.93 -7.21
N VAL A 67 17.79 28.48 -8.32
CA VAL A 67 18.62 29.09 -9.35
C VAL A 67 18.50 30.62 -9.23
N VAL A 68 19.66 31.30 -9.17
CA VAL A 68 19.76 32.78 -9.13
C VAL A 68 20.53 33.23 -10.34
N LYS A 69 20.05 34.26 -11.04
CA LYS A 69 20.78 34.93 -12.11
C LYS A 69 21.47 36.16 -11.55
N ALA A 70 22.79 36.27 -11.74
CA ALA A 70 23.56 37.39 -11.21
C ALA A 70 24.82 37.72 -12.08
N GLU A 71 25.19 38.97 -12.12
CA GLU A 71 26.44 39.47 -12.73
C GLU A 71 27.59 39.38 -11.73
N VAL A 72 28.76 38.99 -12.19
CA VAL A 72 29.98 38.91 -11.36
C VAL A 72 30.65 40.29 -11.28
N PHE A 73 30.70 40.86 -10.09
CA PHE A 73 31.33 42.19 -9.88
C PHE A 73 32.77 42.14 -9.42
N ALA A 74 33.15 41.14 -8.59
CA ALA A 74 34.47 41.06 -8.04
C ALA A 74 34.93 39.64 -7.73
N LYS A 75 36.24 39.41 -7.86
CA LYS A 75 36.94 38.18 -7.48
C LYS A 75 38.05 38.51 -6.49
N PRO A 76 37.78 38.60 -5.20
CA PRO A 76 38.77 39.04 -4.20
C PRO A 76 39.94 38.06 -3.99
N GLY A 77 39.99 36.97 -4.72
CA GLY A 77 41.08 36.00 -4.66
C GLY A 77 40.87 34.88 -3.64
N GLY A 78 41.67 33.82 -3.82
CA GLY A 78 41.60 32.64 -2.95
C GLY A 78 42.39 32.80 -1.66
N ARG A 79 41.93 32.20 -0.58
CA ARG A 79 42.65 32.06 0.71
C ARG A 79 42.79 30.60 1.08
N ILE A 80 43.92 30.28 1.70
CA ILE A 80 44.14 28.98 2.31
C ILE A 80 43.73 29.09 3.78
N LEU A 81 42.76 28.30 4.18
CA LEU A 81 42.27 28.23 5.56
C LEU A 81 43.14 27.31 6.42
N PRO A 82 43.10 27.44 7.78
CA PRO A 82 43.70 26.46 8.67
C PRO A 82 43.23 25.04 8.31
N GLY A 83 44.17 24.08 8.20
CA GLY A 83 43.88 22.73 7.72
C GLY A 83 44.01 22.52 6.22
N GLY A 84 44.61 23.50 5.46
CA GLY A 84 44.97 23.35 4.05
C GLY A 84 43.81 23.45 3.04
N ARG A 85 42.61 23.78 3.48
CA ARG A 85 41.45 23.97 2.60
C ARG A 85 41.55 25.29 1.86
N ARG A 86 41.49 25.22 0.52
CA ARG A 86 41.47 26.40 -0.33
C ARG A 86 40.05 26.94 -0.45
N MET A 87 39.83 28.21 -0.23
CA MET A 87 38.56 28.91 -0.35
C MET A 87 38.69 30.00 -1.41
N GLU A 88 37.84 29.96 -2.41
CA GLU A 88 37.70 31.00 -3.42
C GLU A 88 36.39 31.76 -3.18
N ARG A 89 36.43 33.07 -3.31
CA ARG A 89 35.27 33.93 -3.12
C ARG A 89 35.01 34.78 -4.36
N VAL A 90 33.76 34.95 -4.69
CA VAL A 90 33.26 35.79 -5.77
C VAL A 90 32.11 36.61 -5.25
N THR A 91 32.01 37.86 -5.61
CA THR A 91 30.86 38.72 -5.34
C THR A 91 30.12 38.91 -6.64
N ALA A 92 28.86 38.54 -6.64
CA ALA A 92 27.92 38.72 -7.74
C ALA A 92 26.70 39.52 -7.24
N GLY A 93 25.90 40.03 -8.15
CA GLY A 93 24.68 40.76 -7.79
C GLY A 93 23.73 40.90 -8.96
N ASP A 94 22.54 41.32 -8.64
CA ASP A 94 21.52 41.84 -9.56
C ASP A 94 21.37 43.36 -9.33
N ASP A 95 20.39 43.99 -9.99
CA ASP A 95 20.13 45.42 -9.88
C ASP A 95 19.80 45.91 -8.45
N VAL A 96 19.48 45.00 -7.54
CA VAL A 96 18.95 45.34 -6.22
C VAL A 96 19.78 44.78 -5.07
N SER A 97 20.38 43.60 -5.24
CA SER A 97 20.96 42.82 -4.14
C SER A 97 22.28 42.17 -4.50
N GLY A 98 23.16 41.96 -3.49
CA GLY A 98 24.42 41.27 -3.63
C GLY A 98 24.39 39.82 -3.16
N LEU A 99 25.16 38.96 -3.82
CA LEU A 99 25.34 37.54 -3.49
C LEU A 99 26.81 37.23 -3.29
N GLU A 100 27.20 36.78 -2.12
CA GLU A 100 28.55 36.29 -1.84
C GLU A 100 28.63 34.79 -2.14
N ILE A 101 29.48 34.42 -3.09
CA ILE A 101 29.62 33.03 -3.53
C ILE A 101 30.98 32.51 -3.09
N THR A 102 30.96 31.31 -2.45
CA THR A 102 32.17 30.69 -1.92
C THR A 102 32.33 29.27 -2.45
N TRP A 103 33.50 28.94 -2.99
CA TRP A 103 33.88 27.56 -3.32
C TRP A 103 34.99 27.09 -2.40
N PHE A 104 34.85 25.88 -1.89
CA PHE A 104 35.88 25.17 -1.13
C PHE A 104 36.51 24.09 -2.00
N ASN A 105 37.86 24.06 -2.01
CA ASN A 105 38.70 23.10 -2.75
C ASN A 105 38.43 23.03 -4.27
N ASN A 106 37.84 24.05 -4.86
CA ASN A 106 37.56 24.14 -6.30
C ASN A 106 38.00 25.50 -6.88
N PRO A 107 39.30 25.72 -7.08
CA PRO A 107 39.79 26.98 -7.61
C PRO A 107 39.34 27.26 -9.05
N TYR A 108 39.12 26.22 -9.83
CA TYR A 108 38.74 26.35 -11.24
C TYR A 108 37.32 26.91 -11.44
N ALA A 109 36.42 26.78 -10.47
CA ALA A 109 35.08 27.31 -10.58
C ALA A 109 35.10 28.86 -10.64
N ALA A 110 35.83 29.50 -9.72
CA ALA A 110 35.97 30.97 -9.70
C ALA A 110 36.81 31.52 -10.86
N GLN A 111 37.83 30.79 -11.32
CA GLN A 111 38.70 31.21 -12.42
C GLN A 111 37.98 31.34 -13.77
N LYS A 112 36.99 30.47 -14.02
CA LYS A 112 36.20 30.46 -15.26
C LYS A 112 35.21 31.60 -15.40
N LEU A 113 34.91 32.31 -14.33
CA LEU A 113 33.98 33.42 -14.34
C LEU A 113 34.69 34.69 -14.82
N GLU A 114 34.00 35.55 -15.53
CA GLU A 114 34.49 36.84 -15.99
C GLU A 114 33.73 37.97 -15.28
N ILE A 115 34.45 39.04 -14.90
CA ILE A 115 33.82 40.21 -14.27
C ILE A 115 33.01 40.95 -15.35
N GLY A 116 31.83 41.41 -15.01
CA GLY A 116 30.88 42.06 -15.91
C GLY A 116 30.02 41.10 -16.73
N GLN A 117 30.13 39.80 -16.47
CA GLN A 117 29.31 38.79 -17.15
C GLN A 117 28.23 38.19 -16.22
N GLU A 118 27.06 37.91 -16.78
CA GLU A 118 25.95 37.25 -16.09
C GLU A 118 26.09 35.73 -16.12
N TYR A 119 25.81 35.12 -14.99
CA TYR A 119 25.78 33.66 -14.82
C TYR A 119 24.56 33.23 -14.05
N TYR A 120 24.18 31.95 -14.23
CA TYR A 120 23.17 31.27 -13.45
C TYR A 120 23.86 30.43 -12.38
N PHE A 121 23.54 30.72 -11.11
CA PHE A 121 24.08 30.03 -9.94
C PHE A 121 23.00 29.15 -9.32
N GLN A 122 23.23 27.88 -9.24
CA GLN A 122 22.31 26.95 -8.62
C GLN A 122 22.90 26.40 -7.32
N GLY A 123 22.14 26.55 -6.24
CA GLY A 123 22.57 26.12 -4.91
C GLY A 123 21.58 26.57 -3.83
N ILE A 124 21.99 26.39 -2.57
CA ILE A 124 21.18 26.83 -1.42
C ILE A 124 21.62 28.28 -1.09
N VAL A 125 20.64 29.18 -1.11
CA VAL A 125 20.85 30.57 -0.67
C VAL A 125 20.67 30.63 0.83
N THR A 126 21.69 31.11 1.54
CA THR A 126 21.69 31.28 3.00
C THR A 126 21.89 32.76 3.37
N GLY A 127 21.66 33.11 4.64
CA GLY A 127 21.83 34.47 5.14
C GLY A 127 20.55 35.32 5.07
N GLY A 128 20.61 36.51 5.71
CA GLY A 128 19.49 37.44 5.72
C GLY A 128 19.44 38.32 4.45
N MET A 129 18.39 39.15 4.31
CA MET A 129 18.17 40.01 3.13
C MET A 129 19.35 40.92 2.78
N LEU A 130 20.13 41.37 3.77
CA LEU A 130 21.30 42.27 3.57
C LEU A 130 22.58 41.54 3.20
N ARG A 131 22.64 40.22 3.40
CA ARG A 131 23.84 39.43 3.10
C ARG A 131 23.47 38.01 2.71
N ARG A 132 23.20 37.84 1.43
CA ARG A 132 22.93 36.56 0.81
C ARG A 132 24.23 35.84 0.48
N GLN A 133 24.27 34.52 0.75
CA GLN A 133 25.43 33.70 0.50
C GLN A 133 25.04 32.38 -0.18
N MET A 134 25.95 31.87 -1.02
CA MET A 134 25.81 30.57 -1.65
C MET A 134 27.16 29.83 -1.62
N VAL A 135 27.12 28.56 -1.24
CA VAL A 135 28.33 27.72 -1.09
C VAL A 135 28.37 26.66 -2.16
N ASN A 136 29.50 26.53 -2.88
CA ASN A 136 29.72 25.54 -3.92
C ASN A 136 28.61 25.46 -4.97
N PRO A 137 28.06 26.58 -5.51
CA PRO A 137 27.01 26.49 -6.53
C PRO A 137 27.51 25.84 -7.82
N LEU A 138 26.55 25.21 -8.52
CA LEU A 138 26.72 24.89 -9.92
C LEU A 138 26.57 26.20 -10.73
N VAL A 139 27.43 26.42 -11.72
CA VAL A 139 27.40 27.64 -12.53
C VAL A 139 27.17 27.30 -13.99
N ARG A 140 26.34 28.12 -14.66
CA ARG A 140 26.09 28.02 -16.11
C ARG A 140 26.12 29.40 -16.76
N THR A 141 26.59 29.44 -18.01
CA THR A 141 26.45 30.60 -18.89
C THR A 141 25.05 30.61 -19.53
N ALA A 142 24.65 31.77 -20.07
CA ALA A 142 23.39 31.89 -20.80
C ALA A 142 23.32 30.92 -22.00
N GLU A 143 24.39 30.70 -22.72
CA GLU A 143 24.47 29.73 -23.81
C GLU A 143 24.25 28.30 -23.35
N GLN A 144 24.81 27.93 -22.19
CA GLN A 144 24.63 26.61 -21.60
C GLN A 144 23.21 26.38 -21.14
N VAL A 145 22.54 27.42 -20.61
CA VAL A 145 21.12 27.36 -20.22
C VAL A 145 20.26 27.23 -21.47
N GLN A 146 20.52 28.01 -22.52
CA GLN A 146 19.79 27.91 -23.77
C GLN A 146 19.92 26.52 -24.43
N ALA A 147 21.11 25.93 -24.38
CA ALA A 147 21.37 24.59 -24.93
C ALA A 147 20.76 23.44 -24.09
N ALA A 148 20.58 23.64 -22.77
CA ALA A 148 20.03 22.66 -21.86
C ALA A 148 19.34 23.36 -20.66
N PRO A 149 18.09 23.81 -20.83
CA PRO A 149 17.39 24.61 -19.83
C PRO A 149 17.06 23.84 -18.55
N PHE A 150 16.97 22.52 -18.63
CA PHE A 150 16.67 21.65 -17.51
C PHE A 150 17.86 20.73 -17.18
N GLU A 151 18.21 20.64 -15.91
CA GLU A 151 19.19 19.66 -15.44
C GLU A 151 18.50 18.51 -14.70
N ALA A 152 18.71 17.32 -15.21
CA ALA A 152 18.19 16.10 -14.58
C ALA A 152 18.93 15.76 -13.28
N VAL A 153 18.21 15.54 -12.20
CA VAL A 153 18.74 15.12 -10.90
C VAL A 153 18.43 13.65 -10.67
N TYR A 154 19.47 12.83 -10.64
CA TYR A 154 19.36 11.36 -10.53
C TYR A 154 19.42 10.89 -9.07
N PRO A 155 18.78 9.73 -8.77
CA PRO A 155 19.10 8.96 -7.57
C PRO A 155 20.59 8.64 -7.52
N GLN A 156 21.23 8.87 -6.37
CA GLN A 156 22.68 8.73 -6.21
C GLN A 156 23.02 7.81 -5.04
N THR A 157 24.26 7.33 -5.02
CA THR A 157 24.83 6.55 -3.92
C THR A 157 26.16 7.13 -3.47
N GLU A 158 26.71 6.65 -2.37
CA GLU A 158 27.98 7.11 -1.85
C GLU A 158 29.09 7.00 -2.90
N GLY A 159 29.76 8.13 -3.17
CA GLY A 159 30.84 8.25 -4.14
C GLY A 159 30.41 8.25 -5.61
N LEU A 160 29.10 8.29 -5.93
CA LEU A 160 28.58 8.45 -7.30
C LEU A 160 27.50 9.55 -7.31
N SER A 161 27.91 10.77 -7.71
CA SER A 161 27.04 11.94 -7.75
C SER A 161 26.08 11.94 -8.95
N SER A 162 24.96 12.66 -8.82
CA SER A 162 24.02 12.89 -9.91
C SER A 162 24.67 13.44 -11.17
N SER A 163 25.65 14.38 -11.04
CA SER A 163 26.38 14.95 -12.16
C SER A 163 27.27 13.92 -12.88
N ALA A 164 27.86 12.97 -12.14
CA ALA A 164 28.62 11.87 -12.74
C ALA A 164 27.70 10.91 -13.53
N ILE A 165 26.54 10.59 -12.99
CA ILE A 165 25.51 9.78 -13.67
C ILE A 165 25.05 10.51 -14.94
N ALA A 166 24.67 11.80 -14.83
CA ALA A 166 24.27 12.63 -15.96
C ALA A 166 25.30 12.66 -17.10
N LYS A 167 26.59 12.69 -16.76
CA LYS A 167 27.69 12.65 -17.74
C LYS A 167 27.72 11.31 -18.49
N CYS A 168 27.50 10.20 -17.79
CA CYS A 168 27.46 8.87 -18.40
C CYS A 168 26.22 8.70 -19.29
N VAL A 169 25.04 9.10 -18.80
CA VAL A 169 23.78 9.07 -19.56
C VAL A 169 23.91 9.87 -20.85
N ARG A 170 24.45 11.11 -20.80
CA ARG A 170 24.62 11.96 -21.97
C ARG A 170 25.42 11.30 -23.10
N GLN A 171 26.37 10.42 -22.79
CA GLN A 171 27.13 9.69 -23.80
C GLN A 171 26.25 8.64 -24.55
N LEU A 172 25.19 8.16 -23.91
CA LEU A 172 24.30 7.13 -24.45
C LEU A 172 23.06 7.70 -25.16
N LEU A 173 22.68 8.96 -24.90
CA LEU A 173 21.48 9.53 -25.52
C LEU A 173 21.45 9.44 -27.07
N PRO A 174 22.58 9.60 -27.81
CA PRO A 174 22.60 9.37 -29.25
C PRO A 174 22.25 7.92 -29.64
N HIS A 175 22.36 6.98 -28.72
CA HIS A 175 22.12 5.56 -28.91
C HIS A 175 20.83 5.09 -28.21
N ALA A 176 19.85 5.99 -27.98
CA ALA A 176 18.60 5.64 -27.31
C ALA A 176 17.78 4.56 -28.09
N GLU A 177 18.03 4.40 -29.39
CA GLU A 177 17.48 3.32 -30.22
C GLU A 177 17.96 1.92 -29.81
N LEU A 178 18.97 1.79 -28.97
CA LEU A 178 19.32 0.51 -28.36
C LEU A 178 18.17 -0.10 -27.54
N LEU A 179 17.27 0.76 -27.02
CA LEU A 179 16.08 0.30 -26.33
C LEU A 179 14.96 0.07 -27.34
N PRO A 180 14.53 -1.19 -27.57
CA PRO A 180 13.41 -1.46 -28.48
C PRO A 180 12.12 -0.87 -27.93
N ASP A 181 11.26 -0.39 -28.84
CA ASP A 181 9.93 0.13 -28.45
C ASP A 181 8.94 -1.03 -28.34
N PRO A 182 8.42 -1.35 -27.15
CA PRO A 182 7.49 -2.46 -26.98
C PRO A 182 6.05 -2.08 -27.34
N LEU A 183 5.72 -0.76 -27.45
CA LEU A 183 4.35 -0.35 -27.74
C LEU A 183 4.10 -0.32 -29.25
N PRO A 184 3.05 -0.99 -29.77
CA PRO A 184 2.60 -0.89 -31.13
C PRO A 184 2.34 0.57 -31.57
N GLU A 185 2.58 0.87 -32.83
CA GLU A 185 2.42 2.24 -33.35
C GLU A 185 0.99 2.77 -33.20
N GLU A 186 -0.01 1.91 -33.41
CA GLU A 186 -1.42 2.25 -33.23
C GLU A 186 -1.73 2.69 -31.79
N MET A 187 -1.21 1.98 -30.82
CA MET A 187 -1.35 2.31 -29.41
C MET A 187 -0.69 3.65 -29.08
N ARG A 188 0.51 3.90 -29.61
CA ARG A 188 1.20 5.19 -29.45
C ARG A 188 0.39 6.35 -30.02
N ARG A 189 -0.20 6.17 -31.20
CA ARG A 189 -1.09 7.17 -31.85
C ARG A 189 -2.36 7.39 -31.03
N LYS A 190 -3.03 6.32 -30.59
CA LYS A 190 -4.25 6.37 -29.76
C LYS A 190 -4.08 7.22 -28.52
N TYR A 191 -2.97 7.03 -27.80
CA TYR A 191 -2.68 7.73 -26.54
C TYR A 191 -1.75 8.94 -26.70
N ARG A 192 -1.38 9.32 -27.92
CA ARG A 192 -0.45 10.43 -28.23
C ARG A 192 0.85 10.32 -27.45
N LEU A 193 1.50 9.18 -27.54
CA LEU A 193 2.75 8.87 -26.86
C LEU A 193 3.93 8.94 -27.84
N PRO A 194 5.07 9.56 -27.46
CA PRO A 194 6.30 9.51 -28.26
C PRO A 194 6.85 8.09 -28.35
N SER A 195 7.77 7.84 -29.27
CA SER A 195 8.52 6.58 -29.31
C SER A 195 9.39 6.40 -28.06
N LYS A 196 9.83 5.16 -27.81
CA LYS A 196 10.71 4.86 -26.67
C LYS A 196 12.00 5.71 -26.70
N ALA A 197 12.65 5.79 -27.85
CA ALA A 197 13.88 6.53 -28.01
C ALA A 197 13.69 8.04 -27.80
N GLU A 198 12.61 8.63 -28.32
CA GLU A 198 12.27 10.05 -28.08
C GLU A 198 11.99 10.28 -26.59
N ALA A 199 11.20 9.42 -25.95
CA ALA A 199 10.89 9.54 -24.53
C ALA A 199 12.15 9.44 -23.67
N VAL A 200 13.05 8.51 -23.97
CA VAL A 200 14.33 8.36 -23.24
C VAL A 200 15.22 9.58 -23.41
N ARG A 201 15.31 10.15 -24.62
CA ARG A 201 16.07 11.40 -24.80
C ARG A 201 15.45 12.55 -24.03
N ALA A 202 14.16 12.74 -24.14
CA ALA A 202 13.44 13.84 -23.51
C ALA A 202 13.37 13.72 -21.98
N ILE A 203 13.26 12.53 -21.40
CA ILE A 203 13.27 12.37 -19.93
C ILE A 203 14.63 12.69 -19.32
N HIS A 204 15.72 12.48 -20.03
CA HIS A 204 17.06 12.78 -19.56
C HIS A 204 17.53 14.21 -19.90
N ARG A 205 17.03 14.79 -20.98
CA ARG A 205 17.42 16.12 -21.45
C ARG A 205 16.25 16.79 -22.17
N PRO A 206 15.21 17.21 -21.47
CA PRO A 206 14.08 17.89 -22.07
C PRO A 206 14.49 19.31 -22.52
N ALA A 207 13.91 19.77 -23.64
CA ALA A 207 14.04 21.16 -24.07
C ALA A 207 12.94 22.03 -23.46
N THR A 208 11.77 21.44 -23.16
CA THR A 208 10.64 22.13 -22.53
C THR A 208 9.99 21.27 -21.41
N GLU A 209 9.17 21.90 -20.57
CA GLU A 209 8.39 21.19 -19.56
C GLU A 209 7.42 20.19 -20.19
N GLU A 210 6.81 20.56 -21.34
CA GLU A 210 5.88 19.71 -22.08
C GLU A 210 6.56 18.44 -22.61
N GLU A 211 7.80 18.55 -23.11
CA GLU A 211 8.56 17.38 -23.54
C GLU A 211 8.87 16.46 -22.35
N ALA A 212 9.29 17.01 -21.22
CA ALA A 212 9.53 16.23 -20.01
C ALA A 212 8.27 15.50 -19.53
N PHE A 213 7.12 16.19 -19.60
CA PHE A 213 5.81 15.62 -19.23
C PHE A 213 5.38 14.52 -20.21
N ALA A 214 5.50 14.75 -21.51
CA ALA A 214 5.15 13.75 -22.52
C ALA A 214 6.02 12.49 -22.43
N ALA A 215 7.33 12.69 -22.23
CA ALA A 215 8.27 11.59 -22.02
C ALA A 215 7.94 10.79 -20.75
N ARG A 216 7.70 11.48 -19.62
CA ARG A 216 7.32 10.84 -18.37
C ARG A 216 6.02 10.04 -18.51
N ARG A 217 4.99 10.63 -19.13
CA ARG A 217 3.71 9.97 -19.37
C ARG A 217 3.86 8.71 -20.23
N ARG A 218 4.71 8.74 -21.26
CA ARG A 218 5.01 7.58 -22.11
C ARG A 218 5.64 6.43 -21.32
N LEU A 219 6.62 6.74 -20.47
CA LEU A 219 7.35 5.76 -19.68
C LEU A 219 6.48 5.17 -18.58
N ILE A 220 5.67 6.00 -17.92
CA ILE A 220 4.65 5.56 -16.94
C ILE A 220 3.63 4.63 -17.59
N TYR A 221 3.11 5.01 -18.78
CA TYR A 221 2.14 4.18 -19.47
C TYR A 221 2.69 2.79 -19.82
N GLU A 222 3.92 2.72 -20.32
CA GLU A 222 4.59 1.45 -20.62
C GLU A 222 4.76 0.60 -19.35
N GLU A 223 5.27 1.18 -18.28
CA GLU A 223 5.53 0.45 -17.03
C GLU A 223 4.22 -0.11 -16.44
N LEU A 224 3.14 0.69 -16.46
CA LEU A 224 1.82 0.27 -15.99
C LEU A 224 1.17 -0.76 -16.91
N LEU A 225 1.33 -0.65 -18.24
CA LEU A 225 0.83 -1.64 -19.18
C LEU A 225 1.51 -2.99 -18.98
N VAL A 226 2.85 -3.01 -18.87
CA VAL A 226 3.63 -4.23 -18.60
C VAL A 226 3.21 -4.87 -17.29
N LEU A 227 2.98 -4.07 -16.25
CA LEU A 227 2.48 -4.55 -14.96
C LEU A 227 1.10 -5.20 -15.10
N GLN A 228 0.15 -4.54 -15.79
CA GLN A 228 -1.21 -5.04 -15.97
C GLN A 228 -1.24 -6.32 -16.84
N LEU A 229 -0.44 -6.38 -17.91
CA LEU A 229 -0.28 -7.57 -18.72
C LEU A 229 0.29 -8.76 -17.92
N GLY A 230 1.28 -8.49 -17.07
CA GLY A 230 1.86 -9.54 -16.23
C GLY A 230 0.85 -10.09 -15.22
N ILE A 231 0.12 -9.22 -14.54
CA ILE A 231 -0.95 -9.60 -13.62
C ILE A 231 -2.04 -10.40 -14.34
N GLY A 232 -2.52 -9.91 -15.49
CA GLY A 232 -3.57 -10.58 -16.27
C GLY A 232 -3.12 -11.94 -16.83
N ARG A 233 -1.86 -12.05 -17.28
CA ARG A 233 -1.27 -13.33 -17.73
C ARG A 233 -1.17 -14.35 -16.58
N MET A 234 -0.87 -13.89 -15.36
CA MET A 234 -0.85 -14.76 -14.19
C MET A 234 -2.25 -15.24 -13.84
N LYS A 235 -3.26 -14.35 -13.94
CA LYS A 235 -4.67 -14.69 -13.77
C LYS A 235 -5.09 -15.76 -14.77
N ASN A 236 -4.79 -15.58 -16.06
CA ASN A 236 -5.12 -16.54 -17.11
C ASN A 236 -4.41 -17.89 -16.94
N ARG A 237 -3.15 -17.89 -16.46
CA ARG A 237 -2.44 -19.15 -16.14
C ARG A 237 -3.00 -19.87 -14.92
N GLY A 238 -3.51 -19.11 -13.94
CA GLY A 238 -4.12 -19.65 -12.72
C GLY A 238 -5.62 -19.98 -12.88
N SER A 239 -6.24 -19.63 -14.00
CA SER A 239 -7.65 -19.89 -14.29
C SER A 239 -7.82 -21.34 -14.76
N ALA A 240 -7.75 -22.27 -13.81
CA ALA A 240 -8.04 -23.68 -14.08
C ALA A 240 -9.55 -23.90 -14.21
N ALA A 241 -9.95 -24.88 -15.00
CA ALA A 241 -11.35 -25.31 -15.03
C ALA A 241 -11.83 -25.68 -13.62
N THR A 242 -13.04 -25.29 -13.27
CA THR A 242 -13.59 -25.61 -11.95
C THR A 242 -13.83 -27.12 -11.81
N GLY A 243 -13.48 -27.66 -10.64
CA GLY A 243 -13.88 -29.01 -10.25
C GLY A 243 -15.26 -29.09 -9.59
N ALA A 244 -15.91 -27.94 -9.38
CA ALA A 244 -17.22 -27.80 -8.76
C ALA A 244 -18.15 -26.95 -9.64
N PRO A 245 -18.56 -27.41 -10.84
CA PRO A 245 -19.46 -26.67 -11.70
C PRO A 245 -20.84 -26.53 -11.03
N MET A 246 -21.31 -25.29 -10.86
CA MET A 246 -22.56 -25.00 -10.20
C MET A 246 -23.59 -24.47 -11.20
N GLN A 247 -24.85 -24.87 -11.03
CA GLN A 247 -25.92 -24.28 -11.81
C GLN A 247 -26.24 -22.86 -11.32
N PRO A 248 -26.65 -21.95 -12.22
CA PRO A 248 -27.12 -20.63 -11.82
C PRO A 248 -28.22 -20.75 -10.75
N THR A 249 -28.03 -20.07 -9.63
CA THR A 249 -28.90 -20.15 -8.48
C THR A 249 -29.53 -18.79 -8.21
N ASP A 250 -30.88 -18.74 -8.11
CA ASP A 250 -31.62 -17.55 -7.70
C ASP A 250 -31.42 -17.30 -6.20
N PRO A 251 -30.89 -16.17 -5.74
CA PRO A 251 -30.67 -15.87 -4.33
C PRO A 251 -31.95 -15.40 -3.59
N GLU A 252 -33.06 -15.12 -4.28
CA GLU A 252 -34.25 -14.58 -3.65
C GLU A 252 -34.82 -15.44 -2.50
N PRO A 253 -34.83 -16.80 -2.54
CA PRO A 253 -35.24 -17.61 -1.40
C PRO A 253 -34.38 -17.37 -0.15
N PHE A 254 -33.07 -17.13 -0.32
CA PHE A 254 -32.18 -16.79 0.79
C PHE A 254 -32.51 -15.39 1.34
N TRP A 255 -32.67 -14.39 0.47
CA TRP A 255 -33.03 -13.05 0.88
C TRP A 255 -34.36 -12.97 1.62
N ALA A 256 -35.35 -13.72 1.16
CA ALA A 256 -36.69 -13.78 1.78
C ALA A 256 -36.67 -14.39 3.18
N SER A 257 -35.69 -15.22 3.53
CA SER A 257 -35.54 -15.82 4.85
C SER A 257 -34.99 -14.89 5.92
N LEU A 258 -34.43 -13.72 5.51
CA LEU A 258 -33.81 -12.78 6.42
C LEU A 258 -34.82 -11.83 7.07
N PRO A 259 -34.60 -11.39 8.32
CA PRO A 259 -35.49 -10.44 9.01
C PRO A 259 -35.29 -8.98 8.55
N PHE A 260 -34.44 -8.74 7.56
CA PHE A 260 -34.09 -7.42 7.01
C PHE A 260 -33.79 -7.52 5.52
N SER A 261 -33.89 -6.41 4.80
CA SER A 261 -33.53 -6.34 3.39
C SER A 261 -32.03 -6.11 3.20
N PRO A 262 -31.36 -6.82 2.26
CA PRO A 262 -29.98 -6.55 1.90
C PRO A 262 -29.83 -5.19 1.22
N THR A 263 -28.63 -4.60 1.32
CA THR A 263 -28.29 -3.36 0.57
C THR A 263 -28.10 -3.65 -0.91
N GLY A 264 -28.15 -2.59 -1.74
CA GLY A 264 -27.88 -2.71 -3.17
C GLY A 264 -26.47 -3.26 -3.44
N ALA A 265 -25.46 -2.83 -2.66
CA ALA A 265 -24.09 -3.33 -2.76
C ALA A 265 -23.97 -4.82 -2.42
N GLN A 266 -24.72 -5.30 -1.42
CA GLN A 266 -24.74 -6.72 -1.05
C GLN A 266 -25.37 -7.57 -2.15
N ARG A 267 -26.48 -7.12 -2.75
CA ARG A 267 -27.11 -7.81 -3.89
C ARG A 267 -26.15 -7.90 -5.07
N ARG A 268 -25.59 -6.79 -5.50
CA ARG A 268 -24.59 -6.76 -6.60
C ARG A 268 -23.44 -7.74 -6.36
N ALA A 269 -22.86 -7.71 -5.16
CA ALA A 269 -21.75 -8.61 -4.82
C ALA A 269 -22.14 -10.09 -4.86
N VAL A 270 -23.35 -10.44 -4.42
CA VAL A 270 -23.85 -11.83 -4.50
C VAL A 270 -24.09 -12.22 -5.96
N ASP A 271 -24.69 -11.35 -6.77
CA ASP A 271 -24.92 -11.62 -8.20
C ASP A 271 -23.60 -11.87 -8.94
N GLU A 272 -22.56 -11.06 -8.68
CA GLU A 272 -21.22 -11.26 -9.22
C GLU A 272 -20.60 -12.61 -8.79
N ILE A 273 -20.72 -12.96 -7.51
CA ILE A 273 -20.20 -14.22 -6.94
C ILE A 273 -20.92 -15.42 -7.56
N LEU A 274 -22.24 -15.38 -7.65
CA LEU A 274 -23.05 -16.48 -8.21
C LEU A 274 -22.80 -16.65 -9.72
N ALA A 275 -22.61 -15.56 -10.46
CA ALA A 275 -22.22 -15.61 -11.86
C ALA A 275 -20.86 -16.30 -12.05
N ASP A 276 -19.87 -15.97 -11.22
CA ASP A 276 -18.56 -16.62 -11.25
C ASP A 276 -18.65 -18.13 -10.88
N MET A 277 -19.44 -18.45 -9.86
CA MET A 277 -19.63 -19.85 -9.42
C MET A 277 -20.33 -20.72 -10.48
N ALA A 278 -21.11 -20.10 -11.35
CA ALA A 278 -21.75 -20.77 -12.48
C ALA A 278 -20.86 -20.82 -13.73
N GLY A 279 -19.69 -20.19 -13.70
CA GLY A 279 -18.76 -20.16 -14.82
C GLY A 279 -17.95 -21.44 -15.00
N GLU A 280 -17.23 -21.56 -16.11
CA GLU A 280 -16.39 -22.70 -16.45
C GLU A 280 -15.09 -22.76 -15.65
N HIS A 281 -14.69 -21.65 -15.04
CA HIS A 281 -13.44 -21.53 -14.26
C HIS A 281 -13.74 -21.33 -12.77
N SER A 282 -12.82 -21.79 -11.92
CA SER A 282 -12.97 -21.59 -10.48
C SER A 282 -12.91 -20.10 -10.13
N MET A 283 -13.93 -19.61 -9.42
CA MET A 283 -13.95 -18.25 -8.90
C MET A 283 -12.77 -18.02 -7.96
N ASN A 284 -12.11 -16.89 -8.13
CA ASN A 284 -11.09 -16.40 -7.21
C ASN A 284 -11.35 -14.91 -6.94
N ARG A 285 -12.15 -14.61 -5.89
CA ARG A 285 -12.74 -13.28 -5.67
C ARG A 285 -12.45 -12.71 -4.28
N LEU A 286 -12.12 -11.43 -4.24
CA LEU A 286 -12.00 -10.64 -3.01
C LEU A 286 -13.28 -9.84 -2.76
N LEU A 287 -13.93 -10.10 -1.63
CA LEU A 287 -15.04 -9.29 -1.12
C LEU A 287 -14.50 -8.25 -0.15
N GLN A 288 -14.51 -7.00 -0.58
CA GLN A 288 -14.01 -5.88 0.17
C GLN A 288 -15.14 -4.99 0.70
N GLY A 289 -15.03 -4.54 1.93
CA GLY A 289 -16.00 -3.61 2.50
C GLY A 289 -15.59 -3.20 3.90
N ASP A 290 -16.12 -2.07 4.36
CA ASP A 290 -15.84 -1.54 5.68
C ASP A 290 -16.28 -2.50 6.81
N VAL A 291 -15.82 -2.23 8.02
CA VAL A 291 -16.24 -2.96 9.21
C VAL A 291 -17.77 -2.82 9.36
N GLY A 292 -18.47 -3.96 9.38
CA GLY A 292 -19.93 -3.99 9.51
C GLY A 292 -20.73 -3.71 8.22
N SER A 293 -20.10 -3.74 7.04
CA SER A 293 -20.78 -3.67 5.73
C SER A 293 -21.61 -4.93 5.39
N GLY A 294 -21.50 -5.99 6.20
CA GLY A 294 -22.23 -7.23 6.00
C GLY A 294 -21.55 -8.26 5.10
N LYS A 295 -20.22 -8.27 5.03
CA LYS A 295 -19.44 -9.28 4.29
C LYS A 295 -19.85 -10.72 4.61
N THR A 296 -20.06 -11.01 5.89
CA THR A 296 -20.52 -12.34 6.34
C THR A 296 -21.86 -12.74 5.76
N LEU A 297 -22.77 -11.79 5.52
CA LEU A 297 -24.05 -12.03 4.89
C LEU A 297 -23.91 -12.43 3.42
N VAL A 298 -23.03 -11.73 2.68
CA VAL A 298 -22.70 -12.07 1.28
C VAL A 298 -22.06 -13.45 1.20
N ALA A 299 -21.13 -13.76 2.11
CA ALA A 299 -20.53 -15.09 2.22
C ALA A 299 -21.57 -16.17 2.54
N ALA A 300 -22.54 -15.87 3.41
CA ALA A 300 -23.62 -16.80 3.73
C ALA A 300 -24.49 -17.13 2.50
N ALA A 301 -24.80 -16.14 1.66
CA ALA A 301 -25.53 -16.36 0.40
C ALA A 301 -24.73 -17.24 -0.58
N ALA A 302 -23.43 -17.00 -0.71
CA ALA A 302 -22.55 -17.84 -1.53
C ALA A 302 -22.44 -19.28 -1.01
N ILE A 303 -22.30 -19.45 0.32
CA ILE A 303 -22.29 -20.77 0.99
C ILE A 303 -23.61 -21.48 0.77
N TRP A 304 -24.73 -20.79 0.95
CA TRP A 304 -26.06 -21.33 0.71
C TRP A 304 -26.22 -21.86 -0.73
N ALA A 305 -25.79 -21.08 -1.72
CA ALA A 305 -25.84 -21.48 -3.12
C ALA A 305 -24.93 -22.69 -3.41
N CYS A 306 -23.73 -22.73 -2.85
CA CYS A 306 -22.81 -23.87 -2.97
C CYS A 306 -23.44 -25.17 -2.42
N ILE A 307 -24.05 -25.12 -1.24
CA ILE A 307 -24.67 -26.28 -0.63
C ILE A 307 -25.89 -26.70 -1.43
N ARG A 308 -26.69 -25.77 -1.93
CA ARG A 308 -27.84 -26.06 -2.83
C ARG A 308 -27.39 -26.75 -4.12
N ALA A 309 -26.22 -26.46 -4.62
CA ALA A 309 -25.62 -27.15 -5.78
C ALA A 309 -25.05 -28.53 -5.43
N GLY A 310 -25.16 -28.99 -4.18
CA GLY A 310 -24.74 -30.32 -3.73
C GLY A 310 -23.28 -30.42 -3.32
N TYR A 311 -22.60 -29.31 -3.01
CA TYR A 311 -21.23 -29.27 -2.57
C TYR A 311 -21.10 -28.85 -1.11
N GLN A 312 -19.97 -29.17 -0.50
CA GLN A 312 -19.60 -28.69 0.83
C GLN A 312 -18.93 -27.31 0.70
N ALA A 313 -19.12 -26.48 1.73
CA ALA A 313 -18.40 -25.20 1.86
C ALA A 313 -17.50 -25.21 3.11
N ALA A 314 -16.37 -24.50 3.03
CA ALA A 314 -15.47 -24.28 4.16
C ALA A 314 -15.32 -22.77 4.44
N LEU A 315 -15.36 -22.36 5.73
CA LEU A 315 -15.05 -21.00 6.14
C LEU A 315 -13.91 -21.01 7.15
N LEU A 316 -12.82 -20.32 6.78
CA LEU A 316 -11.64 -20.14 7.62
C LEU A 316 -11.70 -18.81 8.34
N ALA A 317 -11.60 -18.85 9.67
CA ALA A 317 -11.47 -17.68 10.52
C ALA A 317 -10.09 -17.64 11.21
N PRO A 318 -9.54 -16.46 11.48
CA PRO A 318 -8.18 -16.33 12.03
C PRO A 318 -8.04 -16.81 13.48
N THR A 319 -9.15 -16.88 14.23
CA THR A 319 -9.12 -17.30 15.63
C THR A 319 -10.31 -18.24 15.96
N GLU A 320 -10.16 -19.05 17.03
CA GLU A 320 -11.19 -19.96 17.49
C GLU A 320 -12.48 -19.25 17.93
N ILE A 321 -12.34 -18.07 18.53
CA ILE A 321 -13.49 -17.25 18.96
C ILE A 321 -14.30 -16.79 17.75
N LEU A 322 -13.65 -16.30 16.70
CA LEU A 322 -14.31 -15.91 15.46
C LEU A 322 -14.92 -17.11 14.73
N ALA A 323 -14.21 -18.23 14.69
CA ALA A 323 -14.76 -19.45 14.10
C ALA A 323 -16.05 -19.88 14.81
N ALA A 324 -16.09 -19.87 16.14
CA ALA A 324 -17.29 -20.19 16.91
C ALA A 324 -18.41 -19.17 16.65
N GLN A 325 -18.10 -17.86 16.59
CA GLN A 325 -19.08 -16.81 16.29
C GLN A 325 -19.64 -16.95 14.87
N HIS A 326 -18.78 -17.23 13.87
CA HIS A 326 -19.24 -17.49 12.49
C HIS A 326 -20.10 -18.75 12.43
N ALA A 327 -19.71 -19.85 13.09
CA ALA A 327 -20.48 -21.07 13.12
C ALA A 327 -21.88 -20.84 13.68
N GLU A 328 -21.99 -20.12 14.81
CA GLU A 328 -23.28 -19.78 15.43
C GLU A 328 -24.13 -18.88 14.52
N GLY A 329 -23.53 -17.82 13.96
CA GLY A 329 -24.25 -16.88 13.10
C GLY A 329 -24.71 -17.50 11.78
N LEU A 330 -23.83 -18.27 11.13
CA LEU A 330 -24.17 -18.98 9.89
C LEU A 330 -25.18 -20.10 10.13
N ASN A 331 -25.09 -20.83 11.25
CA ASN A 331 -26.07 -21.84 11.60
C ASN A 331 -27.46 -21.23 11.71
N ARG A 332 -27.63 -20.07 12.34
CA ARG A 332 -28.92 -19.36 12.42
C ARG A 332 -29.48 -18.98 11.05
N MET A 333 -28.62 -18.52 10.12
CA MET A 333 -29.04 -18.11 8.78
C MET A 333 -29.35 -19.29 7.86
N LEU A 334 -28.67 -20.43 8.04
CA LEU A 334 -28.76 -21.61 7.19
C LEU A 334 -29.72 -22.67 7.72
N ALA A 335 -30.08 -22.63 9.02
CA ALA A 335 -31.00 -23.55 9.66
C ALA A 335 -32.40 -23.65 8.97
N PRO A 336 -33.01 -22.53 8.48
CA PRO A 336 -34.27 -22.61 7.76
C PRO A 336 -34.23 -23.49 6.50
N PHE A 337 -33.04 -23.73 5.96
CA PHE A 337 -32.81 -24.56 4.77
C PHE A 337 -32.35 -25.97 5.11
N GLY A 338 -32.31 -26.34 6.40
CA GLY A 338 -31.88 -27.67 6.87
C GLY A 338 -30.37 -27.95 6.70
N MET A 339 -29.55 -26.93 6.51
CA MET A 339 -28.12 -27.09 6.30
C MET A 339 -27.36 -27.28 7.63
N ARG A 340 -26.38 -28.19 7.63
CA ARG A 340 -25.66 -28.65 8.83
C ARG A 340 -24.32 -27.96 8.93
N VAL A 341 -24.09 -27.19 10.00
CA VAL A 341 -22.85 -26.48 10.26
C VAL A 341 -21.99 -27.23 11.26
N ALA A 342 -20.72 -27.51 10.91
CA ALA A 342 -19.75 -28.15 11.79
C ALA A 342 -18.62 -27.16 12.13
N LEU A 343 -18.18 -27.16 13.41
CA LEU A 343 -17.05 -26.38 13.89
C LEU A 343 -15.82 -27.29 14.01
N LEU A 344 -14.65 -26.83 13.47
CA LEU A 344 -13.38 -27.54 13.57
C LEU A 344 -12.26 -26.59 14.00
N THR A 345 -11.81 -26.69 15.26
CA THR A 345 -10.73 -25.86 15.83
C THR A 345 -9.64 -26.71 16.47
N GLY A 346 -8.47 -26.09 16.69
CA GLY A 346 -7.32 -26.74 17.30
C GLY A 346 -7.55 -27.16 18.76
N GLY A 347 -8.34 -26.37 19.52
CA GLY A 347 -8.62 -26.58 20.94
C GLY A 347 -9.70 -27.64 21.26
N MET A 348 -10.29 -28.28 20.25
CA MET A 348 -11.32 -29.32 20.44
C MET A 348 -10.76 -30.58 21.10
N LYS A 349 -11.58 -31.22 21.94
CA LYS A 349 -11.24 -32.55 22.51
C LYS A 349 -11.13 -33.59 21.39
N ALA A 350 -10.17 -34.51 21.53
CA ALA A 350 -9.85 -35.50 20.50
C ALA A 350 -11.07 -36.34 20.02
N ALA A 351 -11.99 -36.66 20.92
CA ALA A 351 -13.22 -37.38 20.55
C ALA A 351 -14.15 -36.54 19.66
N ALA A 352 -14.43 -35.28 20.04
CA ALA A 352 -15.24 -34.37 19.26
C ALA A 352 -14.60 -34.08 17.89
N LYS A 353 -13.26 -33.87 17.85
CA LYS A 353 -12.54 -33.70 16.61
C LYS A 353 -12.69 -34.89 15.66
N ARG A 354 -12.59 -36.13 16.17
CA ARG A 354 -12.81 -37.35 15.36
C ARG A 354 -14.22 -37.43 14.79
N THR A 355 -15.23 -37.11 15.58
CA THR A 355 -16.63 -37.11 15.13
C THR A 355 -16.84 -36.07 14.02
N THR A 356 -16.31 -34.85 14.20
CA THR A 356 -16.37 -33.80 13.17
C THR A 356 -15.68 -34.22 11.89
N LEU A 357 -14.48 -34.80 11.97
CA LEU A 357 -13.74 -35.28 10.80
C LEU A 357 -14.51 -36.40 10.05
N ALA A 358 -15.13 -37.31 10.78
CA ALA A 358 -15.98 -38.34 10.17
C ALA A 358 -17.18 -37.72 9.45
N ALA A 359 -17.86 -36.74 10.06
CA ALA A 359 -18.99 -36.03 9.46
C ALA A 359 -18.61 -35.25 8.19
N ILE A 360 -17.42 -34.65 8.15
CA ILE A 360 -16.87 -33.94 6.96
C ILE A 360 -16.69 -34.97 5.81
N ARG A 361 -16.00 -36.07 6.10
CA ARG A 361 -15.68 -37.10 5.11
C ARG A 361 -16.92 -37.84 4.63
N GLY A 362 -17.90 -38.05 5.52
CA GLY A 362 -19.16 -38.75 5.25
C GLY A 362 -20.26 -37.90 4.60
N ASP A 363 -19.95 -36.64 4.22
CA ASP A 363 -20.95 -35.67 3.69
C ASP A 363 -22.14 -35.42 4.65
N GLU A 364 -21.89 -35.53 5.97
CA GLU A 364 -22.86 -35.26 7.01
C GLU A 364 -22.80 -33.81 7.53
N ALA A 365 -21.78 -33.03 7.11
CA ALA A 365 -21.64 -31.62 7.37
C ALA A 365 -21.59 -30.87 6.04
N ASP A 366 -22.45 -29.86 5.87
CA ASP A 366 -22.57 -29.09 4.64
C ASP A 366 -21.64 -27.85 4.65
N LEU A 367 -21.54 -27.20 5.82
CA LEU A 367 -20.61 -26.09 6.06
C LEU A 367 -19.63 -26.44 7.18
N ILE A 368 -18.35 -26.29 6.90
CA ILE A 368 -17.28 -26.48 7.88
C ILE A 368 -16.69 -25.12 8.23
N VAL A 369 -16.86 -24.67 9.47
CA VAL A 369 -16.27 -23.43 9.98
C VAL A 369 -15.11 -23.78 10.91
N GLY A 370 -13.96 -23.10 10.76
CA GLY A 370 -12.86 -23.35 11.68
C GLY A 370 -11.65 -22.45 11.43
N THR A 371 -10.56 -22.82 12.07
CA THR A 371 -9.27 -22.13 11.96
C THR A 371 -8.34 -22.88 11.00
N HIS A 372 -7.05 -22.61 11.08
CA HIS A 372 -6.00 -23.38 10.35
C HIS A 372 -6.13 -24.91 10.55
N ALA A 373 -6.88 -25.38 11.55
CA ALA A 373 -7.16 -26.81 11.74
C ALA A 373 -7.81 -27.46 10.52
N ILE A 374 -8.57 -26.68 9.70
CA ILE A 374 -9.19 -27.16 8.44
C ILE A 374 -8.11 -27.52 7.40
N LEU A 375 -6.95 -26.86 7.45
CA LEU A 375 -5.84 -27.08 6.50
C LEU A 375 -4.99 -28.32 6.82
N SER A 376 -5.18 -28.94 8.00
CA SER A 376 -4.38 -30.10 8.40
C SER A 376 -4.60 -31.29 7.46
N GLU A 377 -3.57 -32.11 7.23
CA GLU A 377 -3.58 -33.24 6.29
C GLU A 377 -4.73 -34.26 6.56
N GLY A 378 -5.12 -34.42 7.81
CA GLY A 378 -6.20 -35.34 8.20
C GLY A 378 -7.63 -34.86 7.92
N VAL A 379 -7.82 -33.70 7.30
CA VAL A 379 -9.15 -33.20 6.90
C VAL A 379 -9.39 -33.53 5.43
N GLU A 380 -10.33 -34.41 5.18
CA GLU A 380 -10.75 -34.84 3.84
C GLU A 380 -12.21 -34.45 3.63
N PHE A 381 -12.45 -33.62 2.62
CA PHE A 381 -13.81 -33.23 2.22
C PHE A 381 -14.36 -34.26 1.24
N ALA A 382 -15.65 -34.55 1.35
CA ALA A 382 -16.32 -35.39 0.37
C ALA A 382 -16.46 -34.65 -0.98
N ARG A 383 -16.89 -33.38 -0.96
CA ARG A 383 -17.19 -32.59 -2.17
C ARG A 383 -17.01 -31.07 -1.90
N LEU A 384 -15.81 -30.61 -1.58
CA LEU A 384 -15.59 -29.19 -1.34
C LEU A 384 -15.74 -28.37 -2.64
N GLY A 385 -16.74 -27.46 -2.69
CA GLY A 385 -17.01 -26.59 -3.83
C GLY A 385 -16.63 -25.13 -3.59
N LEU A 386 -16.72 -24.65 -2.33
CA LEU A 386 -16.44 -23.25 -1.98
C LEU A 386 -15.56 -23.16 -0.73
N ALA A 387 -14.51 -22.38 -0.81
CA ALA A 387 -13.67 -21.99 0.30
C ALA A 387 -13.81 -20.49 0.57
N VAL A 388 -14.20 -20.10 1.79
CA VAL A 388 -14.29 -18.72 2.24
C VAL A 388 -13.17 -18.44 3.25
N ILE A 389 -12.41 -17.37 3.07
CA ILE A 389 -11.34 -16.95 3.98
C ILE A 389 -11.69 -15.58 4.55
N ASP A 390 -11.82 -15.48 5.88
CA ASP A 390 -12.06 -14.22 6.57
C ASP A 390 -10.74 -13.58 7.03
N GLU A 391 -10.65 -12.25 6.96
CA GLU A 391 -9.48 -11.45 7.35
C GLU A 391 -8.17 -11.89 6.67
N GLN A 392 -8.12 -11.78 5.36
CA GLN A 392 -7.03 -12.25 4.48
C GLN A 392 -5.62 -11.91 4.96
N HIS A 393 -5.40 -10.72 5.53
CA HIS A 393 -4.08 -10.23 5.96
C HIS A 393 -3.44 -11.11 7.06
N ARG A 394 -4.20 -12.00 7.68
CA ARG A 394 -3.72 -12.97 8.70
C ARG A 394 -3.41 -14.36 8.14
N PHE A 395 -3.75 -14.61 6.86
CA PHE A 395 -3.46 -15.86 6.18
C PHE A 395 -2.46 -15.65 5.04
N GLY A 396 -1.35 -16.36 5.06
CA GLY A 396 -0.33 -16.31 4.00
C GLY A 396 -0.81 -16.94 2.69
N VAL A 397 -0.18 -16.59 1.57
CA VAL A 397 -0.43 -17.14 0.22
C VAL A 397 -0.35 -18.67 0.22
N ARG A 398 0.60 -19.24 0.97
CA ARG A 398 0.80 -20.70 1.12
C ARG A 398 -0.44 -21.39 1.71
N GLN A 399 -1.12 -20.78 2.67
CA GLN A 399 -2.33 -21.36 3.29
C GLN A 399 -3.52 -21.38 2.34
N ARG A 400 -3.62 -20.41 1.43
CA ARG A 400 -4.61 -20.40 0.34
C ARG A 400 -4.40 -21.55 -0.64
N GLY A 401 -3.14 -21.78 -1.03
CA GLY A 401 -2.74 -22.92 -1.86
C GLY A 401 -3.14 -24.27 -1.24
N MET A 402 -2.85 -24.46 0.05
CA MET A 402 -3.21 -25.67 0.78
C MET A 402 -4.73 -25.97 0.80
N LEU A 403 -5.58 -24.94 0.78
CA LEU A 403 -7.02 -25.14 0.73
C LEU A 403 -7.48 -25.54 -0.67
N ALA A 404 -6.88 -24.96 -1.70
CA ALA A 404 -7.12 -25.36 -3.09
C ALA A 404 -6.68 -26.81 -3.35
N GLU A 405 -5.65 -27.31 -2.65
CA GLU A 405 -5.19 -28.70 -2.73
C GLU A 405 -6.14 -29.72 -2.08
N LYS A 406 -7.09 -29.24 -1.21
CA LYS A 406 -8.08 -30.10 -0.54
C LYS A 406 -9.22 -30.59 -1.46
N ALA A 407 -9.33 -30.00 -2.66
CA ALA A 407 -10.31 -30.36 -3.68
C ALA A 407 -9.75 -30.07 -5.08
N VAL A 408 -10.46 -30.51 -6.11
CA VAL A 408 -10.12 -30.18 -7.50
C VAL A 408 -10.65 -28.79 -7.82
N ASN A 409 -9.79 -27.77 -7.74
CA ASN A 409 -10.10 -26.37 -8.09
C ASN A 409 -11.42 -25.84 -7.52
N PRO A 410 -11.58 -25.75 -6.18
CA PRO A 410 -12.78 -25.18 -5.57
C PRO A 410 -12.86 -23.68 -5.84
N HIS A 411 -14.05 -23.10 -5.79
CA HIS A 411 -14.22 -21.65 -5.77
C HIS A 411 -13.62 -21.05 -4.50
N LEU A 412 -12.97 -19.89 -4.62
CA LEU A 412 -12.34 -19.18 -3.50
C LEU A 412 -12.94 -17.79 -3.33
N LEU A 413 -13.51 -17.52 -2.16
CA LEU A 413 -13.98 -16.20 -1.73
C LEU A 413 -13.12 -15.70 -0.57
N VAL A 414 -12.46 -14.59 -0.75
CA VAL A 414 -11.62 -13.97 0.29
C VAL A 414 -12.30 -12.71 0.80
N MET A 415 -12.38 -12.53 2.12
CA MET A 415 -12.97 -11.34 2.72
C MET A 415 -11.91 -10.47 3.36
N SER A 416 -12.02 -9.13 3.20
CA SER A 416 -11.15 -8.16 3.88
C SER A 416 -11.98 -7.05 4.53
N ALA A 417 -11.68 -6.76 5.80
CA ALA A 417 -12.25 -5.62 6.51
C ALA A 417 -11.37 -4.35 6.40
N THR A 418 -10.17 -4.46 5.82
CA THR A 418 -9.38 -3.28 5.48
C THR A 418 -9.84 -2.75 4.14
N PRO A 419 -10.45 -1.57 4.08
CA PRO A 419 -10.65 -0.89 2.82
C PRO A 419 -9.28 -0.61 2.21
N ILE A 420 -9.05 -1.09 1.00
CA ILE A 420 -7.85 -0.76 0.21
C ILE A 420 -8.36 0.06 -0.96
N PRO A 421 -7.71 1.18 -1.30
CA PRO A 421 -8.09 1.94 -2.47
C PRO A 421 -8.25 1.03 -3.69
N ARG A 422 -9.33 1.22 -4.46
CA ARG A 422 -9.72 0.31 -5.56
C ARG A 422 -8.58 0.04 -6.54
N THR A 423 -7.84 1.08 -6.87
CA THR A 423 -6.67 1.02 -7.76
C THR A 423 -5.56 0.13 -7.19
N LEU A 424 -5.31 0.22 -5.90
CA LEU A 424 -4.30 -0.58 -5.22
C LEU A 424 -4.77 -2.02 -5.00
N GLY A 425 -6.06 -2.22 -4.77
CA GLY A 425 -6.65 -3.56 -4.66
C GLY A 425 -6.45 -4.40 -5.92
N LEU A 426 -6.66 -3.81 -7.10
CA LEU A 426 -6.41 -4.45 -8.39
C LEU A 426 -4.94 -4.82 -8.62
N LEU A 427 -4.01 -4.10 -8.03
CA LEU A 427 -2.58 -4.36 -8.13
C LEU A 427 -2.09 -5.41 -7.13
N LEU A 428 -2.55 -5.30 -5.89
CA LEU A 428 -2.15 -6.21 -4.80
C LEU A 428 -2.72 -7.62 -4.98
N TYR A 429 -3.91 -7.69 -5.55
CA TYR A 429 -4.69 -8.91 -5.69
C TYR A 429 -5.04 -9.20 -7.14
N GLY A 430 -4.13 -8.89 -8.07
CA GLY A 430 -4.36 -8.96 -9.51
C GLY A 430 -4.82 -10.32 -10.05
N ASN A 431 -4.68 -11.38 -9.24
CA ASN A 431 -5.24 -12.69 -9.52
C ASN A 431 -6.66 -12.88 -8.93
N LEU A 432 -7.22 -11.88 -8.21
CA LEU A 432 -8.56 -11.89 -7.64
C LEU A 432 -9.48 -10.93 -8.37
N ASP A 433 -10.70 -11.32 -8.66
CA ASP A 433 -11.78 -10.40 -8.98
C ASP A 433 -12.24 -9.68 -7.71
N ILE A 434 -12.72 -8.45 -7.81
CA ILE A 434 -13.03 -7.63 -6.62
C ILE A 434 -14.51 -7.25 -6.64
N SER A 435 -15.21 -7.61 -5.55
CA SER A 435 -16.55 -7.07 -5.23
C SER A 435 -16.45 -6.11 -4.05
N ILE A 436 -17.05 -4.93 -4.18
CA ILE A 436 -16.98 -3.86 -3.17
C ILE A 436 -18.34 -3.64 -2.52
N LEU A 437 -18.35 -3.65 -1.18
CA LEU A 437 -19.49 -3.23 -0.37
C LEU A 437 -19.28 -1.78 0.06
N ASP A 438 -19.77 -0.86 -0.74
CA ASP A 438 -19.70 0.59 -0.55
C ASP A 438 -20.91 1.19 0.18
N GLU A 439 -21.81 0.35 0.64
CA GLU A 439 -22.99 0.73 1.41
C GLU A 439 -22.95 0.09 2.81
N LEU A 440 -23.40 0.84 3.81
CA LEU A 440 -23.62 0.32 5.16
C LEU A 440 -25.08 -0.15 5.33
N PRO A 441 -25.33 -1.26 6.06
CA PRO A 441 -26.68 -1.70 6.36
C PRO A 441 -27.51 -0.63 7.09
N PRO A 442 -28.82 -0.53 6.83
CA PRO A 442 -29.70 0.42 7.51
C PRO A 442 -29.71 0.17 9.03
N GLY A 443 -29.86 1.24 9.81
CA GLY A 443 -29.92 1.16 11.28
C GLY A 443 -28.58 1.27 12.00
N ARG A 444 -27.46 1.39 11.29
CA ARG A 444 -26.16 1.66 11.92
C ARG A 444 -25.97 3.15 12.19
N THR A 445 -25.76 3.50 13.47
CA THR A 445 -25.45 4.87 13.87
C THR A 445 -23.98 5.20 13.65
N PRO A 446 -23.64 6.34 13.01
CA PRO A 446 -22.25 6.77 12.87
C PRO A 446 -21.57 6.95 14.23
N VAL A 447 -20.35 6.46 14.37
CA VAL A 447 -19.56 6.62 15.60
C VAL A 447 -18.98 8.04 15.67
N LYS A 448 -19.37 8.79 16.70
CA LYS A 448 -18.85 10.14 16.94
C LYS A 448 -17.38 10.07 17.37
N THR A 449 -16.47 10.51 16.54
CA THR A 449 -15.03 10.44 16.81
C THR A 449 -14.48 11.79 17.26
N ARG A 450 -13.72 11.84 18.35
CA ARG A 450 -13.09 13.05 18.89
C ARG A 450 -11.64 12.81 19.25
N CYS A 451 -10.76 13.76 18.90
CA CYS A 451 -9.38 13.79 19.35
C CYS A 451 -9.29 14.67 20.60
N ILE A 452 -8.67 14.17 21.65
CA ILE A 452 -8.48 14.86 22.93
C ILE A 452 -7.04 14.77 23.40
N THR A 453 -6.60 15.73 24.21
CA THR A 453 -5.32 15.69 24.90
C THR A 453 -5.44 15.04 26.27
N GLY A 454 -4.35 14.54 26.83
CA GLY A 454 -4.33 13.94 28.17
C GLY A 454 -4.81 14.87 29.28
N LYS A 455 -4.78 16.21 29.07
CA LYS A 455 -5.34 17.19 30.01
C LYS A 455 -6.83 17.01 30.24
N LYS A 456 -7.57 16.46 29.28
CA LYS A 456 -9.02 16.21 29.35
C LYS A 456 -9.37 14.78 29.82
N ARG A 457 -8.40 14.01 30.31
CA ARG A 457 -8.64 12.63 30.78
C ARG A 457 -9.69 12.56 31.88
N ARG A 458 -9.67 13.47 32.85
CA ARG A 458 -10.66 13.46 33.94
C ARG A 458 -12.08 13.60 33.43
N ASP A 459 -12.30 14.54 32.50
CA ASP A 459 -13.60 14.76 31.88
C ASP A 459 -14.03 13.53 31.09
N LEU A 460 -13.09 12.89 30.38
CA LEU A 460 -13.34 11.65 29.65
C LEU A 460 -13.78 10.54 30.59
N TYR A 461 -13.05 10.28 31.69
CA TYR A 461 -13.42 9.20 32.61
C TYR A 461 -14.73 9.47 33.33
N HIS A 462 -15.06 10.71 33.66
CA HIS A 462 -16.39 11.06 34.15
C HIS A 462 -17.49 10.76 33.11
N PHE A 463 -17.24 11.05 31.85
CA PHE A 463 -18.16 10.65 30.75
C PHE A 463 -18.29 9.13 30.64
N LEU A 464 -17.19 8.36 30.73
CA LEU A 464 -17.23 6.90 30.71
C LEU A 464 -18.08 6.34 31.86
N ASP A 465 -17.93 6.88 33.04
CA ASP A 465 -18.68 6.49 34.23
C ASP A 465 -20.19 6.71 34.04
N GLN A 466 -20.60 7.87 33.48
CA GLN A 466 -21.98 8.13 33.11
C GLN A 466 -22.52 7.19 32.05
N GLU A 467 -21.74 6.76 31.06
CA GLU A 467 -22.17 5.80 30.07
C GLU A 467 -22.32 4.38 30.65
N ILE A 468 -21.44 4.02 31.60
CA ILE A 468 -21.54 2.75 32.34
C ILE A 468 -22.79 2.74 33.22
N ASP A 469 -23.14 3.86 33.88
CA ASP A 469 -24.40 3.99 34.65
C ASP A 469 -25.66 3.76 33.80
N LYS A 470 -25.58 4.07 32.50
CA LYS A 470 -26.64 3.75 31.54
C LYS A 470 -26.66 2.29 31.10
N GLY A 471 -25.83 1.45 31.72
CA GLY A 471 -25.69 0.01 31.42
C GLY A 471 -24.85 -0.28 30.19
N ARG A 472 -24.06 0.67 29.69
CA ARG A 472 -23.19 0.50 28.50
C ARG A 472 -21.82 0.00 28.88
N GLN A 473 -21.09 -0.53 27.87
CA GLN A 473 -19.74 -1.07 28.06
C GLN A 473 -18.71 -0.26 27.27
N VAL A 474 -17.47 -0.26 27.78
CA VAL A 474 -16.39 0.58 27.27
C VAL A 474 -15.15 -0.25 26.92
N TYR A 475 -14.55 0.03 25.77
CA TYR A 475 -13.21 -0.43 25.40
C TYR A 475 -12.16 0.63 25.69
N LEU A 476 -11.06 0.23 26.33
CA LEU A 476 -9.89 1.06 26.61
C LEU A 476 -8.65 0.40 25.97
N VAL A 477 -8.17 0.97 24.86
CA VAL A 477 -7.10 0.38 24.08
C VAL A 477 -5.81 1.14 24.27
N CYS A 478 -4.74 0.41 24.65
CA CYS A 478 -3.38 0.94 24.80
C CYS A 478 -2.45 0.34 23.74
N PRO A 479 -1.48 1.09 23.18
CA PRO A 479 -0.49 0.53 22.29
C PRO A 479 0.39 -0.49 23.04
N ALA A 480 0.67 -1.61 22.38
CA ALA A 480 1.75 -2.49 22.82
C ALA A 480 3.09 -1.78 22.50
N ILE A 481 3.97 -1.65 23.47
CA ILE A 481 5.31 -1.09 23.27
C ILE A 481 6.22 -2.26 22.88
N GLU A 482 6.43 -2.47 21.59
CA GLU A 482 7.19 -3.62 21.05
C GLU A 482 8.68 -3.54 21.40
N ASP A 483 9.23 -2.34 21.62
CA ASP A 483 10.65 -2.09 21.88
C ASP A 483 11.10 -2.36 23.33
N THR A 484 10.20 -2.82 24.18
CA THR A 484 10.55 -3.21 25.55
C THR A 484 10.70 -4.74 25.67
N PRO A 485 11.64 -5.25 26.50
CA PRO A 485 11.87 -6.70 26.65
C PRO A 485 10.63 -7.50 27.05
N ASP A 486 9.65 -6.86 27.66
CA ASP A 486 8.37 -7.44 28.08
C ASP A 486 7.22 -7.22 27.08
N GLY A 487 7.50 -6.55 25.92
CA GLY A 487 6.50 -6.26 24.88
C GLY A 487 5.40 -5.32 25.35
N GLY A 488 5.73 -4.36 26.21
CA GLY A 488 4.78 -3.37 26.74
C GLY A 488 3.78 -3.91 27.76
N LEU A 489 3.94 -5.13 28.25
CA LEU A 489 3.03 -5.75 29.18
C LEU A 489 2.92 -4.98 30.51
N ASN A 490 4.05 -4.49 31.03
CA ASN A 490 4.06 -3.71 32.27
C ASN A 490 3.31 -2.39 32.11
N ALA A 491 3.46 -1.70 30.97
CA ALA A 491 2.73 -0.47 30.68
C ALA A 491 1.21 -0.67 30.67
N VAL A 492 0.73 -1.76 30.05
CA VAL A 492 -0.70 -2.08 30.01
C VAL A 492 -1.22 -2.49 31.38
N LYS A 493 -0.45 -3.23 32.16
CA LYS A 493 -0.82 -3.59 33.54
C LYS A 493 -0.89 -2.38 34.45
N THR A 494 0.11 -1.49 34.39
CA THR A 494 0.10 -0.23 35.13
C THR A 494 -1.11 0.62 34.77
N TYR A 495 -1.39 0.77 33.48
CA TYR A 495 -2.57 1.49 33.01
C TYR A 495 -3.88 0.85 33.52
N TYR A 496 -3.98 -0.49 33.48
CA TYR A 496 -5.12 -1.21 34.04
C TYR A 496 -5.29 -0.96 35.55
N GLU A 497 -4.19 -0.99 36.31
CA GLU A 497 -4.23 -0.73 37.76
C GLU A 497 -4.64 0.70 38.06
N ASP A 498 -4.13 1.70 37.33
CA ASP A 498 -4.52 3.10 37.46
C ASP A 498 -5.99 3.31 37.15
N ILE A 499 -6.51 2.67 36.06
CA ILE A 499 -7.93 2.72 35.69
C ILE A 499 -8.79 2.08 36.76
N ALA A 500 -8.49 0.83 37.14
CA ALA A 500 -9.31 0.07 38.06
C ALA A 500 -9.33 0.68 39.48
N LYS A 501 -8.19 1.27 39.94
CA LYS A 501 -8.05 1.76 41.30
C LYS A 501 -8.38 3.24 41.47
N ALA A 502 -8.07 4.07 40.45
CA ALA A 502 -8.11 5.52 40.59
C ALA A 502 -9.19 6.21 39.79
N LEU A 503 -9.53 5.69 38.61
CA LEU A 503 -10.41 6.37 37.65
C LEU A 503 -11.81 5.73 37.55
N LEU A 504 -11.92 4.42 37.74
CA LEU A 504 -13.16 3.66 37.72
C LEU A 504 -13.21 2.67 38.90
N PRO A 505 -13.09 3.12 40.15
CA PRO A 505 -12.87 2.24 41.33
C PRO A 505 -14.06 1.31 41.61
N ASP A 506 -15.27 1.72 41.28
CA ASP A 506 -16.51 0.98 41.54
C ASP A 506 -16.99 0.15 40.34
N ARG A 507 -16.16 0.08 39.26
CA ARG A 507 -16.53 -0.62 38.03
C ARG A 507 -15.77 -1.93 37.86
N ARG A 508 -16.41 -2.88 37.19
CA ARG A 508 -15.84 -4.21 36.88
C ARG A 508 -14.97 -4.08 35.62
N VAL A 509 -13.67 -3.91 35.82
CA VAL A 509 -12.72 -3.72 34.73
C VAL A 509 -11.98 -5.03 34.43
N GLY A 510 -12.01 -5.47 33.18
CA GLY A 510 -11.25 -6.61 32.69
C GLY A 510 -9.93 -6.20 32.02
N LEU A 511 -8.96 -7.11 31.99
CA LEU A 511 -7.68 -6.93 31.30
C LEU A 511 -7.48 -8.01 30.25
N MET A 512 -7.14 -7.60 29.00
CA MET A 512 -6.82 -8.52 27.91
C MET A 512 -5.55 -8.10 27.20
N HIS A 513 -4.58 -9.01 27.08
CA HIS A 513 -3.30 -8.76 26.39
C HIS A 513 -2.79 -9.99 25.64
N GLY A 514 -1.81 -9.78 24.74
CA GLY A 514 -1.28 -10.81 23.86
C GLY A 514 -0.77 -12.08 24.55
N LYS A 515 -0.16 -11.96 25.76
CA LYS A 515 0.44 -13.07 26.51
C LYS A 515 -0.55 -13.93 27.33
N LEU A 516 -1.82 -13.57 27.38
CA LEU A 516 -2.84 -14.43 27.99
C LEU A 516 -3.01 -15.73 27.20
N LYS A 517 -3.24 -16.84 27.88
CA LYS A 517 -3.55 -18.13 27.23
C LYS A 517 -4.90 -18.03 26.49
N PRO A 518 -5.10 -18.79 25.41
CA PRO A 518 -6.35 -18.75 24.63
C PRO A 518 -7.61 -18.92 25.47
N LYS A 519 -7.59 -19.81 26.46
CA LYS A 519 -8.72 -20.03 27.38
C LYS A 519 -9.01 -18.81 28.26
N GLU A 520 -7.98 -18.13 28.75
CA GLU A 520 -8.12 -16.92 29.57
C GLU A 520 -8.70 -15.77 28.75
N LYS A 521 -8.21 -15.60 27.50
CA LYS A 521 -8.76 -14.62 26.56
C LYS A 521 -10.24 -14.87 26.29
N ALA A 522 -10.60 -16.14 26.04
CA ALA A 522 -11.97 -16.53 25.81
C ALA A 522 -12.87 -16.24 27.00
N ALA A 523 -12.40 -16.53 28.23
CA ALA A 523 -13.16 -16.27 29.45
C ALA A 523 -13.40 -14.77 29.68
N VAL A 524 -12.37 -13.91 29.53
CA VAL A 524 -12.50 -12.47 29.68
C VAL A 524 -13.47 -11.89 28.62
N MET A 525 -13.39 -12.35 27.36
CA MET A 525 -14.30 -11.91 26.31
C MET A 525 -15.75 -12.36 26.56
N GLU A 526 -15.96 -13.57 27.06
CA GLU A 526 -17.27 -14.08 27.44
C GLU A 526 -17.86 -13.27 28.58
N ASP A 527 -17.06 -12.94 29.61
CA ASP A 527 -17.47 -12.08 30.72
C ASP A 527 -17.85 -10.68 30.23
N PHE A 528 -17.09 -10.12 29.28
CA PHE A 528 -17.42 -8.83 28.70
C PHE A 528 -18.67 -8.88 27.83
N LYS A 529 -18.81 -9.90 26.96
CA LYS A 529 -20.01 -10.10 26.12
C LYS A 529 -21.27 -10.31 26.96
N ALA A 530 -21.17 -11.02 28.07
CA ALA A 530 -22.27 -11.28 29.00
C ALA A 530 -22.61 -10.09 29.93
N GLY A 531 -21.92 -8.95 29.81
CA GLY A 531 -22.15 -7.79 30.66
C GLY A 531 -21.64 -7.95 32.10
N ARG A 532 -20.80 -8.95 32.39
CA ARG A 532 -20.17 -9.14 33.69
C ARG A 532 -19.01 -8.19 33.93
N LEU A 533 -18.49 -7.57 32.86
CA LEU A 533 -17.49 -6.52 32.88
C LEU A 533 -18.07 -5.25 32.27
N ASP A 534 -17.81 -4.11 32.91
CA ASP A 534 -18.25 -2.78 32.47
C ASP A 534 -17.24 -2.13 31.51
N ALA A 535 -15.96 -2.36 31.73
CA ALA A 535 -14.88 -1.86 30.90
C ALA A 535 -13.86 -2.97 30.60
N LEU A 536 -13.26 -2.92 29.42
CA LEU A 536 -12.21 -3.84 29.00
C LEU A 536 -10.95 -3.07 28.59
N VAL A 537 -9.89 -3.15 29.39
CA VAL A 537 -8.56 -2.65 29.05
C VAL A 537 -7.85 -3.67 28.18
N SER A 538 -7.34 -3.26 27.03
CA SER A 538 -6.68 -4.19 26.10
C SER A 538 -5.55 -3.54 25.32
N THR A 539 -4.64 -4.39 24.83
CA THR A 539 -3.76 -4.05 23.71
C THR A 539 -4.51 -4.20 22.38
N THR A 540 -3.82 -4.06 21.24
CA THR A 540 -4.35 -4.27 19.87
C THR A 540 -5.05 -5.62 19.62
N VAL A 541 -5.01 -6.54 20.60
CA VAL A 541 -5.69 -7.87 20.51
C VAL A 541 -7.20 -7.78 20.27
N ILE A 542 -7.84 -6.63 20.54
CA ILE A 542 -9.27 -6.38 20.22
C ILE A 542 -9.51 -6.26 18.69
N GLU A 543 -8.49 -6.17 17.87
CA GLU A 543 -8.65 -6.23 16.40
C GLU A 543 -9.35 -7.50 15.93
N VAL A 544 -9.41 -8.53 16.79
CA VAL A 544 -10.08 -9.80 16.51
C VAL A 544 -11.58 -9.68 16.73
N GLY A 545 -12.30 -9.40 15.71
CA GLY A 545 -13.71 -9.47 15.29
C GLY A 545 -14.86 -9.84 16.25
N VAL A 546 -14.67 -9.86 17.57
CA VAL A 546 -15.74 -10.22 18.50
C VAL A 546 -16.78 -9.11 18.57
N ASP A 547 -18.05 -9.47 18.36
CA ASP A 547 -19.19 -8.56 18.40
C ASP A 547 -19.73 -8.42 19.83
N VAL A 548 -19.72 -7.18 20.34
CA VAL A 548 -20.32 -6.81 21.63
C VAL A 548 -21.25 -5.61 21.39
N PRO A 549 -22.55 -5.86 21.09
CA PRO A 549 -23.49 -4.79 20.72
C PRO A 549 -23.66 -3.71 21.79
N ASN A 550 -23.47 -4.04 23.07
CA ASN A 550 -23.59 -3.13 24.19
C ASN A 550 -22.35 -2.23 24.41
N ALA A 551 -21.23 -2.51 23.74
CA ALA A 551 -20.04 -1.67 23.81
C ALA A 551 -20.22 -0.43 22.92
N SER A 552 -20.48 0.71 23.54
CA SER A 552 -20.78 1.97 22.85
C SER A 552 -19.63 3.01 22.88
N VAL A 553 -18.62 2.80 23.72
CA VAL A 553 -17.49 3.74 23.81
C VAL A 553 -16.16 3.04 23.59
N MET A 554 -15.34 3.64 22.73
CA MET A 554 -13.95 3.24 22.45
C MET A 554 -13.02 4.37 22.86
N VAL A 555 -12.03 4.09 23.68
CA VAL A 555 -10.93 5.01 24.01
C VAL A 555 -9.63 4.41 23.48
N ILE A 556 -8.87 5.17 22.72
CA ILE A 556 -7.58 4.75 22.17
C ILE A 556 -6.49 5.68 22.69
N GLU A 557 -5.67 5.17 23.58
CA GLU A 557 -4.54 5.91 24.17
C GLU A 557 -3.35 5.96 23.21
N ASN A 558 -2.61 7.06 23.22
CA ASN A 558 -1.49 7.32 22.32
C ASN A 558 -1.82 7.02 20.86
N ALA A 559 -2.95 7.58 20.42
CA ALA A 559 -3.51 7.30 19.10
C ALA A 559 -2.55 7.61 17.94
N GLU A 560 -1.56 8.48 18.15
CA GLU A 560 -0.50 8.80 17.19
C GLU A 560 0.39 7.60 16.82
N ARG A 561 0.44 6.58 17.66
CA ARG A 561 1.26 5.38 17.43
C ARG A 561 0.60 4.35 16.51
N TYR A 562 -0.69 4.52 16.24
CA TYR A 562 -1.44 3.62 15.37
C TYR A 562 -1.50 4.13 13.94
N GLY A 563 -1.53 3.22 12.96
CA GLY A 563 -1.90 3.53 11.59
C GLY A 563 -3.40 3.91 11.49
N LEU A 564 -3.74 4.72 10.49
CA LEU A 564 -5.14 5.14 10.31
C LEU A 564 -6.09 3.97 10.08
N SER A 565 -5.65 2.96 9.33
CA SER A 565 -6.43 1.74 9.10
C SER A 565 -6.71 0.98 10.39
N ALA A 566 -5.73 0.86 11.30
CA ALA A 566 -5.91 0.23 12.61
C ALA A 566 -6.87 1.03 13.51
N LEU A 567 -6.72 2.36 13.56
CA LEU A 567 -7.64 3.25 14.27
C LEU A 567 -9.08 3.13 13.75
N HIS A 568 -9.24 3.05 12.43
CA HIS A 568 -10.54 2.86 11.80
C HIS A 568 -11.17 1.50 12.17
N GLN A 569 -10.40 0.42 12.14
CA GLN A 569 -10.85 -0.90 12.56
C GLN A 569 -11.27 -0.94 14.04
N LEU A 570 -10.47 -0.31 14.92
CA LEU A 570 -10.82 -0.18 16.34
C LEU A 570 -12.11 0.63 16.52
N ARG A 571 -12.26 1.77 15.83
CA ARG A 571 -13.51 2.55 15.83
C ARG A 571 -14.71 1.70 15.42
N GLY A 572 -14.56 0.85 14.42
CA GLY A 572 -15.62 -0.05 13.93
C GLY A 572 -16.05 -1.16 14.91
N ARG A 573 -15.35 -1.32 16.05
CA ARG A 573 -15.74 -2.27 17.12
C ARG A 573 -16.90 -1.75 17.99
N VAL A 574 -17.18 -0.47 17.95
CA VAL A 574 -18.37 0.14 18.58
C VAL A 574 -19.37 0.58 17.50
N GLY A 575 -20.57 0.98 17.88
CA GLY A 575 -21.61 1.38 16.92
C GLY A 575 -22.38 0.21 16.31
N ARG A 576 -22.45 -0.92 17.00
CA ARG A 576 -23.17 -2.12 16.55
C ARG A 576 -24.53 -2.30 17.21
N GLY A 577 -24.82 -1.52 18.25
CA GLY A 577 -26.12 -1.46 18.94
C GLY A 577 -26.94 -0.23 18.53
N ALA A 578 -28.12 -0.11 19.10
CA ALA A 578 -29.03 1.04 18.88
C ALA A 578 -28.54 2.31 19.62
N ALA A 579 -27.59 2.20 20.53
CA ALA A 579 -27.08 3.31 21.34
C ALA A 579 -26.13 4.20 20.56
N GLU A 580 -26.13 5.50 20.86
CA GLU A 580 -25.13 6.44 20.36
C GLU A 580 -23.73 5.97 20.79
N SER A 581 -22.79 5.98 19.85
CA SER A 581 -21.46 5.44 20.08
C SER A 581 -20.34 6.47 19.85
N TRP A 582 -19.29 6.37 20.65
CA TRP A 582 -18.21 7.34 20.72
C TRP A 582 -16.86 6.66 20.54
N CYS A 583 -15.94 7.35 19.86
CA CYS A 583 -14.54 6.98 19.79
C CYS A 583 -13.66 8.16 20.18
N PHE A 584 -12.86 8.01 21.24
CA PHE A 584 -11.94 9.04 21.72
C PHE A 584 -10.51 8.64 21.37
N LEU A 585 -9.84 9.51 20.60
CA LEU A 585 -8.44 9.39 20.26
C LEU A 585 -7.65 10.28 21.22
N VAL A 586 -6.90 9.69 22.15
CA VAL A 586 -6.10 10.41 23.13
C VAL A 586 -4.68 10.56 22.59
N SER A 587 -4.20 11.80 22.42
CA SER A 587 -2.85 12.10 21.97
C SER A 587 -2.34 13.40 22.55
N ASP A 588 -1.14 13.39 23.11
CA ASP A 588 -0.41 14.57 23.58
C ASP A 588 0.61 15.08 22.56
N ASN A 589 0.72 14.42 21.38
CA ASN A 589 1.61 14.84 20.32
C ASN A 589 1.05 16.06 19.58
N THR A 590 1.77 17.18 19.63
CA THR A 590 1.38 18.47 19.01
C THR A 590 1.90 18.65 17.58
N GLY A 591 2.64 17.68 17.03
CA GLY A 591 3.17 17.74 15.67
C GLY A 591 2.07 17.90 14.62
N GLU A 592 2.22 18.86 13.72
CA GLU A 592 1.19 19.24 12.74
C GLU A 592 0.71 18.06 11.88
N ALA A 593 1.63 17.23 11.41
CA ALA A 593 1.32 16.05 10.60
C ALA A 593 0.46 15.03 11.36
N VAL A 594 0.77 14.80 12.65
CA VAL A 594 0.00 13.91 13.53
C VAL A 594 -1.41 14.47 13.75
N GLN A 595 -1.50 15.75 14.08
CA GLN A 595 -2.79 16.41 14.31
C GLN A 595 -3.66 16.42 13.05
N LYS A 596 -3.09 16.68 11.87
CA LYS A 596 -3.80 16.58 10.59
C LYS A 596 -4.39 15.17 10.39
N ARG A 597 -3.57 14.14 10.60
CA ARG A 597 -3.96 12.73 10.45
C ARG A 597 -5.11 12.33 11.39
N LEU A 598 -5.01 12.66 12.68
CA LEU A 598 -6.06 12.34 13.64
C LEU A 598 -7.35 13.13 13.39
N LYS A 599 -7.25 14.42 13.02
CA LYS A 599 -8.40 15.25 12.65
C LYS A 599 -9.11 14.71 11.41
N PHE A 600 -8.37 14.20 10.42
CA PHE A 600 -8.96 13.56 9.24
C PHE A 600 -9.83 12.36 9.64
N LEU A 601 -9.34 11.47 10.52
CA LEU A 601 -10.13 10.35 11.02
C LEU A 601 -11.39 10.79 11.80
N CYS A 602 -11.33 11.95 12.47
CA CYS A 602 -12.51 12.51 13.15
C CYS A 602 -13.54 13.09 12.16
N SER A 603 -13.14 13.50 10.96
CA SER A 603 -14.02 14.15 9.97
C SER A 603 -14.75 13.16 9.06
N THR A 604 -14.32 11.92 8.97
CA THR A 604 -14.94 10.91 8.09
C THR A 604 -15.22 9.60 8.82
N THR A 605 -16.31 8.96 8.41
CA THR A 605 -16.65 7.58 8.81
C THR A 605 -16.35 6.55 7.71
N ASP A 606 -16.04 7.02 6.50
CA ASP A 606 -15.76 6.19 5.33
C ASP A 606 -14.35 5.57 5.42
N GLY A 607 -14.28 4.26 5.50
CA GLY A 607 -13.04 3.50 5.57
C GLY A 607 -12.21 3.56 4.29
N PHE A 608 -12.85 3.69 3.12
CA PHE A 608 -12.12 3.85 1.84
C PHE A 608 -11.43 5.21 1.76
N ALA A 609 -12.11 6.29 2.21
CA ALA A 609 -11.50 7.61 2.32
C ALA A 609 -10.33 7.61 3.31
N VAL A 610 -10.44 6.89 4.44
CA VAL A 610 -9.35 6.75 5.42
C VAL A 610 -8.15 6.02 4.81
N ALA A 611 -8.38 4.94 4.10
CA ALA A 611 -7.32 4.18 3.43
C ALA A 611 -6.63 4.99 2.32
N GLN A 612 -7.41 5.74 1.55
CA GLN A 612 -6.89 6.64 0.52
C GLN A 612 -5.98 7.71 1.13
N TYR A 613 -6.41 8.36 2.20
CA TYR A 613 -5.62 9.39 2.90
C TYR A 613 -4.35 8.82 3.55
N ASP A 614 -4.42 7.61 4.15
CA ASP A 614 -3.25 6.94 4.74
C ASP A 614 -2.18 6.65 3.66
N LEU A 615 -2.64 6.20 2.49
CA LEU A 615 -1.80 5.93 1.35
C LEU A 615 -1.15 7.21 0.77
N GLU A 616 -1.92 8.29 0.61
CA GLU A 616 -1.42 9.60 0.15
C GLU A 616 -0.37 10.20 1.10
N THR A 617 -0.53 9.96 2.41
CA THR A 617 0.35 10.57 3.43
C THR A 617 1.65 9.79 3.63
N ARG A 618 1.61 8.45 3.55
CA ARG A 618 2.78 7.57 3.76
C ARG A 618 3.52 7.23 2.49
N GLY A 619 2.84 7.33 1.35
CA GLY A 619 3.33 6.83 0.07
C GLY A 619 3.19 5.31 -0.08
N PRO A 620 3.25 4.80 -1.33
CA PRO A 620 3.08 3.38 -1.62
C PRO A 620 4.19 2.50 -1.02
N GLY A 621 5.42 3.01 -0.88
CA GLY A 621 6.56 2.24 -0.37
C GLY A 621 6.38 1.73 1.07
N ASP A 622 5.86 2.56 1.96
CA ASP A 622 5.60 2.19 3.36
C ASP A 622 4.34 1.33 3.52
N PHE A 623 3.38 1.48 2.60
CA PHE A 623 2.15 0.68 2.61
C PHE A 623 2.42 -0.79 2.24
N PHE A 624 3.32 -1.03 1.30
CA PHE A 624 3.71 -2.38 0.88
C PHE A 624 4.56 -3.11 1.92
N GLY A 625 5.17 -2.39 2.88
CA GLY A 625 6.02 -2.94 3.93
C GLY A 625 7.17 -3.80 3.39
N SER A 626 8.26 -3.91 4.11
CA SER A 626 9.44 -4.73 3.74
C SER A 626 9.19 -6.24 3.65
N ARG A 627 7.94 -6.72 3.78
CA ARG A 627 7.59 -8.15 3.90
C ARG A 627 6.60 -8.69 2.86
N GLN A 628 6.02 -7.89 1.97
CA GLN A 628 5.23 -8.42 0.85
C GLN A 628 6.13 -8.61 -0.38
N HIS A 629 6.85 -9.71 -0.41
CA HIS A 629 7.55 -10.21 -1.59
C HIS A 629 6.50 -10.62 -2.62
N GLY A 630 6.46 -9.95 -3.77
CA GLY A 630 5.61 -10.41 -4.85
C GLY A 630 5.23 -9.39 -5.93
N LEU A 631 5.22 -8.09 -5.64
CA LEU A 631 4.98 -7.08 -6.67
C LEU A 631 6.29 -6.47 -7.17
N PRO A 632 6.43 -6.26 -8.50
CA PRO A 632 7.58 -5.56 -9.06
C PRO A 632 7.71 -4.13 -8.52
N THR A 633 8.93 -3.69 -8.27
CA THR A 633 9.21 -2.30 -7.91
C THR A 633 9.06 -1.42 -9.13
N LEU A 634 8.20 -0.40 -9.06
CA LEU A 634 8.04 0.58 -10.13
C LEU A 634 9.18 1.59 -10.11
N GLN A 635 9.66 1.96 -11.31
CA GLN A 635 10.80 2.86 -11.48
C GLN A 635 10.38 4.32 -11.63
N ILE A 636 9.26 4.58 -12.32
CA ILE A 636 8.81 5.93 -12.68
C ILE A 636 7.34 6.17 -12.40
N ALA A 637 6.50 5.15 -12.46
CA ALA A 637 5.07 5.26 -12.21
C ALA A 637 4.76 5.43 -10.73
N ASP A 638 3.83 6.32 -10.44
CA ASP A 638 3.25 6.51 -9.12
C ASP A 638 1.77 6.10 -9.17
N LEU A 639 1.45 4.98 -8.54
CA LEU A 639 0.11 4.39 -8.56
C LEU A 639 -0.98 5.32 -8.00
N MET A 640 -0.58 6.34 -7.23
CA MET A 640 -1.48 7.30 -6.61
C MET A 640 -1.78 8.47 -7.54
N ASN A 641 -0.72 8.98 -8.17
CA ASN A 641 -0.81 10.19 -8.99
C ASN A 641 -1.12 9.88 -10.46
N ASP A 642 -0.80 8.66 -10.91
CA ASP A 642 -0.94 8.23 -12.32
C ASP A 642 -2.22 7.42 -12.59
N THR A 643 -3.28 7.61 -11.80
CA THR A 643 -4.53 6.82 -11.86
C THR A 643 -5.18 6.81 -13.24
N ARG A 644 -5.21 7.94 -13.96
CA ARG A 644 -5.76 8.01 -15.33
C ARG A 644 -4.96 7.14 -16.31
N THR A 645 -3.64 7.17 -16.20
CA THR A 645 -2.73 6.37 -17.02
C THR A 645 -2.87 4.88 -16.66
N LEU A 646 -3.04 4.56 -15.40
CA LEU A 646 -3.30 3.20 -14.93
C LEU A 646 -4.59 2.62 -15.51
N HIS A 647 -5.69 3.37 -15.48
CA HIS A 647 -6.96 2.93 -16.09
C HIS A 647 -6.84 2.72 -17.59
N ALA A 648 -6.15 3.61 -18.31
CA ALA A 648 -5.92 3.45 -19.73
C ALA A 648 -5.07 2.20 -20.03
N ALA A 649 -4.00 1.97 -19.28
CA ALA A 649 -3.15 0.79 -19.39
C ALA A 649 -3.91 -0.50 -19.05
N GLN A 650 -4.75 -0.49 -18.03
CA GLN A 650 -5.59 -1.63 -17.66
C GLN A 650 -6.60 -2.00 -18.75
N SER A 651 -7.31 -1.02 -19.29
CA SER A 651 -8.29 -1.26 -20.35
C SER A 651 -7.63 -1.88 -21.58
N GLU A 652 -6.44 -1.39 -21.94
CA GLU A 652 -5.69 -1.91 -23.08
C GLU A 652 -5.14 -3.31 -22.80
N ALA A 653 -4.60 -3.55 -21.61
CA ALA A 653 -4.13 -4.87 -21.20
C ALA A 653 -5.24 -5.93 -21.24
N LEU A 654 -6.45 -5.58 -20.79
CA LEU A 654 -7.61 -6.47 -20.85
C LEU A 654 -8.01 -6.78 -22.31
N ALA A 655 -8.01 -5.78 -23.19
CA ALA A 655 -8.31 -5.98 -24.62
C ALA A 655 -7.26 -6.89 -25.26
N MET A 656 -5.97 -6.65 -25.04
CA MET A 656 -4.88 -7.46 -25.56
C MET A 656 -4.96 -8.91 -25.07
N LEU A 657 -5.21 -9.11 -23.76
CA LEU A 657 -5.29 -10.46 -23.18
C LEU A 657 -6.57 -11.21 -23.55
N ALA A 658 -7.61 -10.52 -23.99
CA ALA A 658 -8.80 -11.15 -24.55
C ALA A 658 -8.51 -11.78 -25.93
N GLU A 659 -7.63 -11.14 -26.74
CA GLU A 659 -7.21 -11.62 -28.06
C GLU A 659 -6.02 -12.60 -27.96
N ASP A 660 -5.05 -12.30 -27.10
CA ASP A 660 -3.83 -13.10 -26.91
C ASP A 660 -3.56 -13.33 -25.39
N PRO A 661 -4.23 -14.30 -24.75
CA PRO A 661 -4.19 -14.51 -23.31
C PRO A 661 -2.79 -14.79 -22.72
N LEU A 662 -1.86 -15.27 -23.54
CA LEU A 662 -0.50 -15.63 -23.11
C LEU A 662 0.59 -14.73 -23.73
N LEU A 663 0.22 -13.71 -24.51
CA LEU A 663 1.13 -12.83 -25.23
C LEU A 663 2.10 -13.61 -26.15
N GLN A 664 1.57 -14.51 -26.96
CA GLN A 664 2.37 -15.37 -27.85
C GLN A 664 2.43 -14.83 -29.29
N ALA A 665 1.60 -13.85 -29.64
CA ALA A 665 1.64 -13.23 -30.95
C ALA A 665 2.98 -12.51 -31.18
N PRO A 666 3.55 -12.56 -32.41
CA PRO A 666 4.84 -11.94 -32.71
C PRO A 666 4.90 -10.44 -32.39
N GLU A 667 3.81 -9.71 -32.60
CA GLU A 667 3.68 -8.29 -32.27
C GLU A 667 3.74 -7.99 -30.77
N HIS A 668 3.44 -8.96 -29.92
CA HIS A 668 3.50 -8.84 -28.46
C HIS A 668 4.80 -9.34 -27.86
N ALA A 669 5.74 -9.86 -28.66
CA ALA A 669 6.97 -10.49 -28.18
C ALA A 669 7.83 -9.58 -27.26
N LEU A 670 7.94 -8.28 -27.61
CA LEU A 670 8.70 -7.33 -26.79
C LEU A 670 8.00 -7.05 -25.44
N LEU A 671 6.67 -6.91 -25.45
CA LEU A 671 5.88 -6.76 -24.22
C LEU A 671 5.98 -8.02 -23.37
N ALA A 672 5.88 -9.20 -23.95
CA ALA A 672 6.04 -10.47 -23.24
C ALA A 672 7.42 -10.60 -22.58
N ALA A 673 8.49 -10.18 -23.27
CA ALA A 673 9.84 -10.15 -22.71
C ALA A 673 9.98 -9.18 -21.55
N GLN A 674 9.39 -7.97 -21.64
CA GLN A 674 9.38 -6.99 -20.54
C GLN A 674 8.56 -7.48 -19.34
N VAL A 675 7.41 -8.11 -19.58
CA VAL A 675 6.62 -8.76 -18.52
C VAL A 675 7.47 -9.79 -17.79
N GLN A 676 8.13 -10.69 -18.53
CA GLN A 676 8.98 -11.69 -17.93
C GLN A 676 10.11 -11.06 -17.10
N GLN A 677 10.82 -10.07 -17.64
CA GLN A 677 11.91 -9.37 -16.94
C GLN A 677 11.44 -8.64 -15.68
N MET A 678 10.28 -8.01 -15.72
CA MET A 678 9.71 -7.28 -14.56
C MET A 678 9.39 -8.24 -13.43
N PHE A 679 8.79 -9.38 -13.72
CA PHE A 679 8.36 -10.36 -12.72
C PHE A 679 9.50 -11.27 -12.23
N ASP A 680 10.50 -11.57 -13.07
CA ASP A 680 11.70 -12.31 -12.64
C ASP A 680 12.53 -11.51 -11.62
N LYS A 681 12.63 -10.19 -11.79
CA LYS A 681 13.29 -9.30 -10.81
C LYS A 681 12.55 -9.24 -9.47
N ALA A 682 11.24 -9.46 -9.46
CA ALA A 682 10.42 -9.47 -8.23
C ALA A 682 10.56 -10.75 -7.40
N GLY A 683 11.13 -11.82 -7.97
CA GLY A 683 11.18 -13.16 -7.37
C GLY A 683 9.85 -13.91 -7.54
N PRO A 684 9.79 -15.20 -7.16
CA PRO A 684 8.57 -15.98 -7.30
C PRO A 684 7.48 -15.34 -6.43
N MET A 685 6.39 -14.91 -7.05
CA MET A 685 5.14 -14.62 -6.34
C MET A 685 4.58 -15.96 -5.82
N ASN A 686 4.91 -16.29 -4.58
CA ASN A 686 4.44 -17.49 -3.88
C ASN A 686 3.05 -17.25 -3.30
#